data_b3ed8af489925962993aeee57558474f
#
_entry.id   b3ed8af489925962993aeee57558474f
#
_cell.length_a   1.000
_cell.length_b   1.000
_cell.length_c   1.000
_cell.angle_alpha   90.00
_cell.angle_beta   90.00
_cell.angle_gamma   90.00
#
_symmetry.space_group_name_H-M   'P 1'
#
loop_
_entity.id
_entity.type
_entity.pdbx_description
1 polymer ?
#
loop_
_entity_poly.entity_id
_entity_poly.type
_entity_poly.pdbx_seq_one_letter_code
_entity_poly.pdbx_strand_id
1 'polypeptide(L)'
;MKRANILVGFLTLFVLNGSAQTKKPVSAADAKMNTFISNLMAKMTVDEKIGQLNLPSSGDITTGQANSSDISKKIRDGQVGGLFNIKGVDKIKAVQKIAVENSRMKIPLLFGMDVIHGYNTVFPIPLGMSCVWDMAIVQKSARVAAIEASASGINWTFSPMVDISRDPRWGRISEGSGEDAYLGSQIAAAMVKGYQGKLQANNEILACVKHYALYGAAEAGRDYNTTDMSKVRMYNEYFPPYKAAVDAGAASIMASFNEVDGIPATGSKWLMTDVLRNQWGFKGFVVTDYTGIPEMIAHGMGDLQTVSALALNAGIDMDMVGEGFLGTLKKSLAEKKVGMAQIDRACRLVLQAKYKLGLFADPYKFCNAERAEKEVFSPANRQVAREIAAESFVLLKNNNNVLPLKKSGTIGLIGPLADNTANMYGTWSVAALFDKSVTVLQGLKNVLGDKAKILTARGANFLADSAMEHRYVNIHNPTYKRDPRTEVEMIKEALEVAKKSDVIVATIGEGSEFTGESSSVTDIQIPETQKNLLKALAKTGKPVVLVLFTGRPLALNWEQENIPSILNVWFPGSEAGNAIADVLFGDVNPSGKLSATFPQNVGQVPLYYAHKNTGRPLAEGKWFEKFRSNYLDVSNDPLYPFGFGLSYTTFSYSDVKLSSNTLTKGKSIMASVTLSNTGKYEGKEVVQLYIQDLVGSITRPVKELKGFQKINLKAGESKTITFNISENDLKFYNADLKFAAEPGDFKVFIGTNSRDVKEASFTLK
;
A
#
# COMPACT_ATOMS: atom_id res chain seq x y z
N MET A 1 -24.13 -73.80 41.99
CA MET A 1 -23.87 -72.50 42.58
C MET A 1 -23.48 -71.54 41.42
N LYS A 2 -24.46 -70.75 41.02
CA LYS A 2 -24.28 -69.78 39.87
C LYS A 2 -23.88 -68.41 40.50
N ARG A 3 -22.71 -67.86 40.11
CA ARG A 3 -22.33 -66.46 40.46
C ARG A 3 -22.82 -65.54 39.36
N ALA A 4 -23.62 -64.56 39.71
CA ALA A 4 -24.07 -63.50 38.88
C ALA A 4 -23.03 -62.37 38.94
N ASN A 5 -22.53 -61.93 37.76
CA ASN A 5 -21.69 -60.74 37.64
C ASN A 5 -22.61 -59.55 37.38
N ILE A 6 -22.61 -58.54 38.21
CA ILE A 6 -23.26 -57.27 38.06
C ILE A 6 -22.26 -56.34 37.36
N LEU A 7 -22.61 -55.91 36.13
CA LEU A 7 -21.85 -54.91 35.34
C LEU A 7 -22.39 -53.52 35.70
N VAL A 8 -21.60 -52.69 36.38
CA VAL A 8 -21.91 -51.29 36.67
C VAL A 8 -21.37 -50.47 35.51
N GLY A 9 -22.25 -49.93 34.68
CA GLY A 9 -21.89 -49.01 33.62
C GLY A 9 -21.73 -47.58 34.14
N PHE A 10 -20.52 -47.04 34.05
CA PHE A 10 -20.28 -45.62 34.27
C PHE A 10 -20.68 -44.84 33.02
N LEU A 11 -21.75 -44.04 33.10
CA LEU A 11 -22.15 -43.06 32.08
C LEU A 11 -21.35 -41.77 32.30
N THR A 12 -20.29 -41.55 31.54
CA THR A 12 -19.54 -40.28 31.54
C THR A 12 -20.31 -39.26 30.69
N LEU A 13 -20.96 -38.31 31.35
CA LEU A 13 -21.52 -37.12 30.69
C LEU A 13 -20.37 -36.22 30.20
N PHE A 14 -20.14 -36.18 28.90
CA PHE A 14 -19.35 -35.13 28.26
C PHE A 14 -20.16 -33.84 28.24
N VAL A 15 -19.88 -32.93 29.16
CA VAL A 15 -20.37 -31.53 29.05
C VAL A 15 -19.53 -30.82 28.00
N LEU A 16 -20.06 -30.69 26.78
CA LEU A 16 -19.53 -29.79 25.76
C LEU A 16 -19.79 -28.33 26.20
N ASN A 17 -18.79 -27.71 26.81
CA ASN A 17 -18.76 -26.26 27.00
C ASN A 17 -18.58 -25.59 25.67
N GLY A 18 -19.63 -25.48 24.87
CA GLY A 18 -19.71 -24.59 23.74
C GLY A 18 -19.78 -23.16 24.26
N SER A 19 -18.70 -22.41 24.14
CA SER A 19 -18.72 -20.95 24.30
C SER A 19 -19.67 -20.35 23.28
N ALA A 20 -20.94 -20.18 23.64
CA ALA A 20 -21.89 -19.43 22.85
C ALA A 20 -21.39 -17.99 22.76
N GLN A 21 -20.76 -17.61 21.64
CA GLN A 21 -20.57 -16.21 21.30
C GLN A 21 -21.94 -15.53 21.32
N THR A 22 -22.19 -14.73 22.34
CA THR A 22 -23.40 -13.91 22.42
C THR A 22 -23.38 -12.95 21.22
N LYS A 23 -24.23 -13.20 20.22
CA LYS A 23 -24.43 -12.30 19.09
C LYS A 23 -24.80 -10.93 19.67
N LYS A 24 -23.97 -9.92 19.41
CA LYS A 24 -24.33 -8.53 19.74
C LYS A 24 -25.73 -8.24 19.19
N PRO A 25 -26.62 -7.60 19.94
CA PRO A 25 -27.95 -7.25 19.44
C PRO A 25 -27.81 -6.39 18.19
N VAL A 26 -28.63 -6.68 17.16
CA VAL A 26 -28.68 -5.90 15.92
C VAL A 26 -29.10 -4.48 16.26
N SER A 27 -28.34 -3.46 15.82
CA SER A 27 -28.70 -2.07 16.06
C SER A 27 -30.03 -1.71 15.41
N ALA A 28 -30.78 -0.73 15.95
CA ALA A 28 -32.03 -0.26 15.35
C ALA A 28 -31.83 0.23 13.89
N ALA A 29 -30.68 0.83 13.59
CA ALA A 29 -30.32 1.27 12.25
C ALA A 29 -30.13 0.07 11.30
N ASP A 30 -29.41 -0.97 11.72
CA ASP A 30 -29.23 -2.19 10.94
C ASP A 30 -30.55 -2.94 10.74
N ALA A 31 -31.43 -2.97 11.74
CA ALA A 31 -32.76 -3.57 11.61
C ALA A 31 -33.60 -2.84 10.55
N LYS A 32 -33.62 -1.49 10.56
CA LYS A 32 -34.29 -0.67 9.55
C LYS A 32 -33.73 -0.91 8.14
N MET A 33 -32.41 -0.91 8.00
CA MET A 33 -31.73 -1.22 6.73
C MET A 33 -32.11 -2.60 6.21
N ASN A 34 -32.04 -3.63 7.06
CA ASN A 34 -32.34 -5.01 6.67
C ASN A 34 -33.79 -5.17 6.25
N THR A 35 -34.73 -4.53 6.93
CA THR A 35 -36.16 -4.53 6.55
C THR A 35 -36.37 -3.86 5.19
N PHE A 36 -35.79 -2.68 4.98
CA PHE A 36 -35.87 -1.97 3.70
C PHE A 36 -35.35 -2.84 2.54
N ILE A 37 -34.16 -3.42 2.69
CA ILE A 37 -33.53 -4.24 1.66
C ILE A 37 -34.32 -5.51 1.40
N SER A 38 -34.84 -6.17 2.42
CA SER A 38 -35.67 -7.36 2.25
C SER A 38 -36.96 -7.07 1.44
N ASN A 39 -37.62 -5.95 1.73
CA ASN A 39 -38.79 -5.51 0.98
C ASN A 39 -38.45 -5.12 -0.47
N LEU A 40 -37.30 -4.56 -0.73
CA LEU A 40 -36.79 -4.24 -2.06
C LEU A 40 -36.53 -5.53 -2.84
N MET A 41 -35.75 -6.45 -2.27
CA MET A 41 -35.36 -7.71 -2.90
C MET A 41 -36.56 -8.63 -3.20
N ALA A 42 -37.64 -8.58 -2.41
CA ALA A 42 -38.88 -9.33 -2.66
C ALA A 42 -39.56 -8.89 -3.94
N LYS A 43 -39.33 -7.69 -4.45
CA LYS A 43 -39.89 -7.15 -5.70
C LYS A 43 -38.98 -7.36 -6.91
N MET A 44 -37.72 -7.76 -6.70
CA MET A 44 -36.74 -7.94 -7.76
C MET A 44 -36.88 -9.29 -8.45
N THR A 45 -36.73 -9.30 -9.77
CA THR A 45 -36.53 -10.53 -10.54
C THR A 45 -35.15 -11.12 -10.28
N VAL A 46 -34.92 -12.36 -10.70
CA VAL A 46 -33.60 -13.01 -10.64
C VAL A 46 -32.61 -12.23 -11.49
N ASP A 47 -32.98 -11.78 -12.67
CA ASP A 47 -32.10 -11.01 -13.57
C ASP A 47 -31.68 -9.68 -12.95
N GLU A 48 -32.58 -8.98 -12.27
CA GLU A 48 -32.27 -7.74 -11.56
C GLU A 48 -31.37 -7.96 -10.33
N LYS A 49 -31.51 -9.09 -9.63
CA LYS A 49 -30.61 -9.46 -8.54
C LYS A 49 -29.19 -9.75 -9.06
N ILE A 50 -29.09 -10.50 -10.16
CA ILE A 50 -27.81 -10.77 -10.84
C ILE A 50 -27.22 -9.48 -11.38
N GLY A 51 -28.03 -8.58 -11.92
CA GLY A 51 -27.60 -7.27 -12.41
C GLY A 51 -26.91 -6.41 -11.34
N GLN A 52 -27.30 -6.51 -10.05
CA GLN A 52 -26.61 -5.82 -8.98
C GLN A 52 -25.18 -6.32 -8.74
N LEU A 53 -24.84 -7.50 -9.25
CA LEU A 53 -23.51 -8.11 -9.11
C LEU A 53 -22.57 -7.74 -10.28
N ASN A 54 -23.01 -6.93 -11.22
CA ASN A 54 -22.26 -6.54 -12.42
C ASN A 54 -21.68 -5.12 -12.28
N LEU A 55 -20.35 -5.00 -12.48
CA LEU A 55 -19.59 -3.75 -12.45
C LEU A 55 -18.87 -3.54 -13.79
N PRO A 56 -19.54 -3.11 -14.86
CA PRO A 56 -18.91 -2.86 -16.13
C PRO A 56 -18.07 -1.58 -16.12
N SER A 57 -17.10 -1.48 -17.08
CA SER A 57 -16.34 -0.26 -17.34
C SER A 57 -17.19 0.78 -18.06
N SER A 58 -16.98 2.06 -17.72
CA SER A 58 -17.64 3.18 -18.46
C SER A 58 -16.96 3.55 -19.77
N GLY A 59 -15.69 3.16 -19.95
CA GLY A 59 -14.86 3.55 -21.09
C GLY A 59 -14.22 4.94 -21.00
N ASP A 60 -14.51 5.75 -19.98
CA ASP A 60 -13.91 7.09 -19.80
C ASP A 60 -12.41 7.03 -19.49
N ILE A 61 -12.00 6.03 -18.73
CA ILE A 61 -10.60 5.74 -18.39
C ILE A 61 -10.36 4.26 -18.67
N THR A 62 -9.42 3.97 -19.55
CA THR A 62 -9.04 2.59 -19.89
C THR A 62 -7.89 2.15 -19.03
N THR A 63 -8.12 1.15 -18.18
CA THR A 63 -7.10 0.54 -17.29
C THR A 63 -6.86 -0.94 -17.59
N GLY A 64 -7.50 -1.47 -18.65
CA GLY A 64 -7.37 -2.86 -19.09
C GLY A 64 -7.91 -3.05 -20.50
N GLN A 65 -7.94 -4.29 -21.00
CA GLN A 65 -8.27 -4.62 -22.39
C GLN A 65 -9.76 -4.92 -22.63
N ALA A 66 -10.54 -5.19 -21.58
CA ALA A 66 -11.95 -5.52 -21.73
C ALA A 66 -12.80 -4.26 -21.86
N ASN A 67 -13.70 -4.26 -22.85
CA ASN A 67 -14.65 -3.18 -23.10
C ASN A 67 -16.08 -3.64 -22.82
N SER A 68 -16.86 -2.76 -22.18
CA SER A 68 -18.29 -2.98 -21.96
C SER A 68 -19.12 -2.24 -23.01
N SER A 69 -20.13 -2.91 -23.57
CA SER A 69 -21.03 -2.34 -24.56
C SER A 69 -22.42 -2.08 -23.99
N ASP A 70 -23.20 -1.23 -24.64
CA ASP A 70 -24.63 -1.00 -24.36
C ASP A 70 -24.96 -0.62 -22.91
N ILE A 71 -24.06 0.11 -22.24
CA ILE A 71 -24.16 0.45 -20.81
C ILE A 71 -25.51 1.07 -20.46
N SER A 72 -25.98 2.06 -21.26
CA SER A 72 -27.27 2.72 -21.00
C SER A 72 -28.46 1.76 -21.08
N LYS A 73 -28.41 0.76 -21.98
CA LYS A 73 -29.44 -0.28 -22.08
C LYS A 73 -29.38 -1.21 -20.87
N LYS A 74 -28.19 -1.71 -20.53
CA LYS A 74 -27.97 -2.57 -19.36
C LYS A 74 -28.48 -1.91 -18.06
N ILE A 75 -28.26 -0.59 -17.89
CA ILE A 75 -28.76 0.15 -16.73
C ILE A 75 -30.28 0.20 -16.71
N ARG A 76 -30.95 0.50 -17.83
CA ARG A 76 -32.43 0.51 -17.94
C ARG A 76 -33.00 -0.86 -17.61
N ASP A 77 -32.35 -1.91 -18.05
CA ASP A 77 -32.77 -3.30 -17.85
C ASP A 77 -32.47 -3.82 -16.43
N GLY A 78 -31.86 -2.99 -15.56
CA GLY A 78 -31.48 -3.36 -14.19
C GLY A 78 -30.29 -4.31 -14.08
N GLN A 79 -29.43 -4.36 -15.10
CA GLN A 79 -28.30 -5.29 -15.25
C GLN A 79 -26.96 -4.72 -14.77
N VAL A 80 -26.97 -3.60 -14.02
CA VAL A 80 -25.75 -2.90 -13.55
C VAL A 80 -25.89 -2.54 -12.08
N GLY A 81 -24.96 -2.99 -11.27
CA GLY A 81 -24.85 -2.64 -9.85
C GLY A 81 -24.03 -1.37 -9.60
N GLY A 82 -23.04 -1.10 -10.42
CA GLY A 82 -22.18 0.06 -10.37
C GLY A 82 -21.45 0.26 -11.68
N LEU A 83 -20.71 1.34 -11.81
CA LEU A 83 -19.81 1.61 -12.95
C LEU A 83 -18.40 1.85 -12.46
N PHE A 84 -17.46 1.38 -13.23
CA PHE A 84 -16.03 1.50 -13.02
C PHE A 84 -15.43 2.56 -13.95
N ASN A 85 -14.57 3.43 -13.43
CA ASN A 85 -13.81 4.44 -14.18
C ASN A 85 -14.67 5.45 -14.99
N ILE A 86 -15.72 5.97 -14.41
CA ILE A 86 -16.43 7.16 -14.88
C ILE A 86 -16.04 8.35 -14.02
N LYS A 87 -15.80 9.51 -14.62
CA LYS A 87 -15.52 10.74 -13.86
C LYS A 87 -16.28 11.96 -14.37
N GLY A 88 -16.50 12.88 -13.45
CA GLY A 88 -17.18 14.14 -13.71
C GLY A 88 -18.65 14.12 -13.31
N VAL A 89 -19.02 15.15 -12.54
CA VAL A 89 -20.33 15.26 -11.89
C VAL A 89 -21.48 15.12 -12.90
N ASP A 90 -21.40 15.78 -14.05
CA ASP A 90 -22.48 15.79 -15.03
C ASP A 90 -22.70 14.43 -15.69
N LYS A 91 -21.60 13.73 -16.04
CA LYS A 91 -21.68 12.37 -16.58
C LYS A 91 -22.27 11.39 -15.57
N ILE A 92 -21.76 11.42 -14.34
CA ILE A 92 -22.21 10.55 -13.24
C ILE A 92 -23.69 10.83 -12.97
N LYS A 93 -24.09 12.11 -12.91
CA LYS A 93 -25.50 12.50 -12.71
C LYS A 93 -26.39 12.00 -13.84
N ALA A 94 -25.96 12.12 -15.10
CA ALA A 94 -26.71 11.65 -16.26
C ALA A 94 -26.89 10.13 -16.22
N VAL A 95 -25.86 9.37 -15.90
CA VAL A 95 -25.93 7.90 -15.80
C VAL A 95 -26.78 7.48 -14.60
N GLN A 96 -26.64 8.12 -13.44
CA GLN A 96 -27.44 7.86 -12.25
C GLN A 96 -28.94 8.11 -12.54
N LYS A 97 -29.26 9.16 -13.32
CA LYS A 97 -30.62 9.47 -13.74
C LYS A 97 -31.26 8.30 -14.51
N ILE A 98 -30.50 7.66 -15.42
CA ILE A 98 -30.98 6.47 -16.14
C ILE A 98 -31.38 5.37 -15.12
N ALA A 99 -30.54 5.11 -14.12
CA ALA A 99 -30.80 4.08 -13.14
C ALA A 99 -32.05 4.37 -12.28
N VAL A 100 -32.21 5.60 -11.80
CA VAL A 100 -33.28 5.91 -10.82
C VAL A 100 -34.58 6.40 -11.45
N GLU A 101 -34.59 6.84 -12.70
CA GLU A 101 -35.79 7.30 -13.38
C GLU A 101 -36.30 6.32 -14.44
N ASN A 102 -35.38 5.66 -15.19
CA ASN A 102 -35.73 4.87 -16.35
C ASN A 102 -35.62 3.34 -16.14
N SER A 103 -35.14 2.86 -15.00
CA SER A 103 -35.17 1.43 -14.65
C SER A 103 -36.41 1.09 -13.82
N ARG A 104 -36.85 -0.17 -13.88
CA ARG A 104 -38.07 -0.65 -13.17
C ARG A 104 -37.93 -0.52 -11.64
N MET A 105 -36.76 -0.89 -11.09
CA MET A 105 -36.53 -0.94 -9.64
C MET A 105 -35.98 0.35 -9.06
N LYS A 106 -35.55 1.30 -9.90
CA LYS A 106 -35.02 2.61 -9.51
C LYS A 106 -33.87 2.53 -8.49
N ILE A 107 -33.03 1.50 -8.61
CA ILE A 107 -31.90 1.27 -7.72
C ILE A 107 -30.71 2.15 -8.16
N PRO A 108 -30.15 2.99 -7.28
CA PRO A 108 -28.98 3.81 -7.61
C PRO A 108 -27.72 2.96 -7.83
N LEU A 109 -26.79 3.49 -8.62
CA LEU A 109 -25.50 2.84 -8.93
C LEU A 109 -24.42 3.24 -7.92
N LEU A 110 -23.42 2.34 -7.77
CA LEU A 110 -22.11 2.67 -7.21
C LEU A 110 -21.21 3.21 -8.32
N PHE A 111 -20.30 4.13 -7.97
CA PHE A 111 -19.31 4.68 -8.90
C PHE A 111 -17.91 4.46 -8.30
N GLY A 112 -17.18 3.49 -8.88
CA GLY A 112 -15.87 3.05 -8.42
C GLY A 112 -14.73 3.62 -9.24
N MET A 113 -13.59 3.90 -8.58
CA MET A 113 -12.35 4.33 -9.22
C MET A 113 -11.13 4.01 -8.36
N ASP A 114 -9.97 3.81 -9.00
CA ASP A 114 -8.68 3.71 -8.32
C ASP A 114 -8.22 5.10 -7.84
N VAL A 115 -8.54 5.42 -6.59
CA VAL A 115 -8.09 6.63 -5.88
C VAL A 115 -7.09 6.17 -4.82
N ILE A 116 -5.93 5.66 -5.27
CA ILE A 116 -4.99 4.91 -4.40
C ILE A 116 -4.17 5.85 -3.53
N HIS A 117 -3.62 6.93 -4.10
CA HIS A 117 -2.85 7.93 -3.36
C HIS A 117 -3.22 9.36 -3.75
N GLY A 118 -4.49 9.61 -3.97
CA GLY A 118 -5.05 10.91 -4.33
C GLY A 118 -5.98 10.84 -5.52
N TYR A 119 -6.68 11.93 -5.79
CA TYR A 119 -7.56 12.11 -6.94
C TYR A 119 -6.89 13.10 -7.92
N ASN A 120 -7.34 14.36 -8.04
CA ASN A 120 -6.60 15.35 -8.81
C ASN A 120 -5.38 15.88 -8.03
N THR A 121 -5.48 16.08 -6.72
CA THR A 121 -4.34 16.26 -5.84
C THR A 121 -3.77 14.89 -5.52
N VAL A 122 -2.59 14.62 -6.04
CA VAL A 122 -1.88 13.34 -5.87
C VAL A 122 -0.83 13.49 -4.78
N PHE A 123 -0.85 12.57 -3.83
CA PHE A 123 0.13 12.41 -2.76
C PHE A 123 1.30 11.51 -3.21
N PRO A 124 2.35 11.36 -2.39
CA PRO A 124 3.38 10.36 -2.67
C PRO A 124 2.77 8.97 -2.92
N ILE A 125 3.42 8.16 -3.74
CA ILE A 125 3.03 6.75 -3.89
C ILE A 125 2.93 6.07 -2.52
N PRO A 126 2.09 5.04 -2.34
CA PRO A 126 1.88 4.42 -1.03
C PRO A 126 3.16 3.94 -0.33
N LEU A 127 4.15 3.43 -1.08
CA LEU A 127 5.45 3.09 -0.51
C LEU A 127 6.20 4.31 0.06
N GLY A 128 6.12 5.46 -0.61
CA GLY A 128 6.62 6.73 -0.07
C GLY A 128 5.82 7.21 1.13
N MET A 129 4.49 7.14 1.06
CA MET A 129 3.58 7.49 2.16
C MET A 129 3.86 6.66 3.42
N SER A 130 4.18 5.39 3.27
CA SER A 130 4.49 4.51 4.41
C SER A 130 5.76 4.93 5.16
N CYS A 131 6.68 5.65 4.49
CA CYS A 131 7.89 6.19 5.09
C CYS A 131 7.65 7.40 6.03
N VAL A 132 6.44 7.94 6.06
CA VAL A 132 6.06 9.05 6.97
C VAL A 132 6.00 8.59 8.44
N TRP A 133 5.61 7.36 8.71
CA TRP A 133 5.42 6.77 10.05
C TRP A 133 4.53 7.62 10.98
N ASP A 134 3.52 8.27 10.42
CA ASP A 134 2.51 9.04 11.15
C ASP A 134 1.11 8.70 10.61
N MET A 135 0.34 7.99 11.42
CA MET A 135 -0.97 7.49 11.00
C MET A 135 -2.02 8.60 10.87
N ALA A 136 -1.84 9.73 11.54
CA ALA A 136 -2.72 10.89 11.38
C ALA A 136 -2.51 11.54 10.00
N ILE A 137 -1.27 11.62 9.53
CA ILE A 137 -0.92 12.10 8.19
C ILE A 137 -1.45 11.14 7.12
N VAL A 138 -1.27 9.83 7.29
CA VAL A 138 -1.82 8.81 6.38
C VAL A 138 -3.34 8.90 6.30
N GLN A 139 -4.03 9.02 7.44
CA GLN A 139 -5.48 9.20 7.46
C GLN A 139 -5.91 10.51 6.79
N LYS A 140 -5.14 11.60 6.96
CA LYS A 140 -5.40 12.91 6.34
C LYS A 140 -5.31 12.84 4.81
N SER A 141 -4.31 12.15 4.26
CA SER A 141 -4.17 11.97 2.80
C SER A 141 -5.38 11.23 2.21
N ALA A 142 -5.79 10.12 2.81
CA ALA A 142 -6.99 9.37 2.41
C ALA A 142 -8.27 10.21 2.55
N ARG A 143 -8.36 11.08 3.57
CA ARG A 143 -9.50 11.99 3.74
C ARG A 143 -9.59 13.01 2.61
N VAL A 144 -8.46 13.66 2.25
CA VAL A 144 -8.41 14.61 1.13
C VAL A 144 -8.76 13.91 -0.19
N ALA A 145 -8.21 12.73 -0.43
CA ALA A 145 -8.53 11.93 -1.60
C ALA A 145 -10.04 11.61 -1.71
N ALA A 146 -10.68 11.25 -0.59
CA ALA A 146 -12.12 11.01 -0.54
C ALA A 146 -12.96 12.28 -0.76
N ILE A 147 -12.53 13.43 -0.24
CA ILE A 147 -13.19 14.72 -0.46
C ILE A 147 -13.20 15.05 -1.96
N GLU A 148 -12.05 14.99 -2.62
CA GLU A 148 -11.95 15.31 -4.06
C GLU A 148 -12.70 14.31 -4.95
N ALA A 149 -12.52 13.02 -4.71
CA ALA A 149 -13.19 11.97 -5.46
C ALA A 149 -14.72 12.08 -5.34
N SER A 150 -15.22 12.27 -4.11
CA SER A 150 -16.65 12.44 -3.85
C SER A 150 -17.22 13.72 -4.45
N ALA A 151 -16.45 14.81 -4.44
CA ALA A 151 -16.83 16.06 -5.09
C ALA A 151 -16.98 15.89 -6.61
N SER A 152 -16.28 14.92 -7.19
CA SER A 152 -16.36 14.55 -8.61
C SER A 152 -17.40 13.45 -8.89
N GLY A 153 -18.17 13.01 -7.87
CA GLY A 153 -19.25 12.04 -8.00
C GLY A 153 -18.87 10.58 -7.66
N ILE A 154 -17.60 10.29 -7.38
CA ILE A 154 -17.13 8.95 -7.00
C ILE A 154 -17.57 8.65 -5.57
N ASN A 155 -18.10 7.45 -5.33
CA ASN A 155 -18.56 7.04 -3.99
C ASN A 155 -17.93 5.72 -3.48
N TRP A 156 -16.98 5.18 -4.24
CA TRP A 156 -16.25 3.96 -3.91
C TRP A 156 -14.83 4.03 -4.48
N THR A 157 -13.80 3.77 -3.65
CA THR A 157 -12.41 3.69 -4.10
C THR A 157 -11.87 2.28 -3.99
N PHE A 158 -10.99 1.86 -4.92
CA PHE A 158 -10.27 0.59 -4.89
C PHE A 158 -8.94 0.76 -4.12
N SER A 159 -9.04 1.22 -2.89
CA SER A 159 -7.93 1.49 -1.96
C SER A 159 -8.41 1.28 -0.51
N PRO A 160 -7.52 0.89 0.43
CA PRO A 160 -6.06 0.77 0.31
C PRO A 160 -5.60 -0.57 -0.29
N MET A 161 -4.44 -0.53 -0.96
CA MET A 161 -3.66 -1.71 -1.27
C MET A 161 -2.80 -2.06 -0.05
N VAL A 162 -2.91 -3.29 0.45
CA VAL A 162 -2.33 -3.72 1.72
C VAL A 162 -1.45 -4.97 1.61
N ASP A 163 -1.09 -5.34 0.39
CA ASP A 163 -0.20 -6.46 0.12
C ASP A 163 1.18 -6.23 0.73
N ILE A 164 1.63 -7.16 1.55
CA ILE A 164 3.02 -7.18 2.03
C ILE A 164 3.90 -7.64 0.87
N SER A 165 4.93 -6.86 0.56
CA SER A 165 5.91 -7.20 -0.47
C SER A 165 7.33 -7.19 0.08
N ARG A 166 8.08 -8.25 -0.25
CA ARG A 166 9.49 -8.46 0.15
C ARG A 166 10.40 -8.64 -1.06
N ASP A 167 9.84 -8.48 -2.26
CA ASP A 167 10.55 -8.58 -3.52
C ASP A 167 10.43 -7.28 -4.30
N PRO A 168 11.48 -6.44 -4.34
CA PRO A 168 11.46 -5.17 -5.06
C PRO A 168 11.40 -5.32 -6.58
N ARG A 169 11.55 -6.54 -7.12
CA ARG A 169 11.34 -6.80 -8.55
C ARG A 169 9.87 -6.67 -8.94
N TRP A 170 8.95 -6.90 -8.00
CA TRP A 170 7.51 -6.73 -8.22
C TRP A 170 7.15 -5.25 -8.30
N GLY A 171 6.62 -4.79 -9.44
CA GLY A 171 6.33 -3.38 -9.69
C GLY A 171 5.29 -2.79 -8.73
N ARG A 172 4.32 -3.61 -8.31
CA ARG A 172 3.24 -3.18 -7.42
C ARG A 172 3.68 -2.97 -5.95
N ILE A 173 4.93 -3.26 -5.59
CA ILE A 173 5.47 -2.84 -4.28
C ILE A 173 5.27 -1.33 -4.05
N SER A 174 5.27 -0.54 -5.12
CA SER A 174 5.02 0.91 -5.09
C SER A 174 3.64 1.30 -4.57
N GLU A 175 2.66 0.39 -4.67
CA GLU A 175 1.26 0.63 -4.29
C GLU A 175 0.97 0.29 -2.82
N GLY A 176 1.89 -0.39 -2.12
CA GLY A 176 1.71 -0.91 -0.76
C GLY A 176 2.54 -0.21 0.29
N SER A 177 2.54 -0.79 1.50
CA SER A 177 3.21 -0.24 2.69
C SER A 177 4.58 -0.89 2.97
N GLY A 178 5.15 -1.64 2.01
CA GLY A 178 6.43 -2.32 2.16
C GLY A 178 6.34 -3.71 2.78
N GLU A 179 7.32 -4.08 3.62
CA GLU A 179 7.57 -5.47 4.02
C GLU A 179 6.98 -5.89 5.36
N ASP A 180 6.52 -4.92 6.18
CA ASP A 180 6.19 -5.17 7.60
C ASP A 180 4.69 -5.27 7.86
N ALA A 181 4.28 -6.36 8.49
CA ALA A 181 2.89 -6.65 8.78
C ALA A 181 2.26 -5.68 9.82
N TYR A 182 3.03 -5.21 10.81
CA TYR A 182 2.52 -4.29 11.83
C TYR A 182 2.32 -2.89 11.26
N LEU A 183 3.34 -2.33 10.61
CA LEU A 183 3.25 -1.01 9.96
C LEU A 183 2.14 -1.00 8.89
N GLY A 184 2.10 -2.03 8.04
CA GLY A 184 1.05 -2.21 7.03
C GLY A 184 -0.35 -2.27 7.64
N SER A 185 -0.51 -2.92 8.80
CA SER A 185 -1.79 -2.97 9.53
C SER A 185 -2.23 -1.61 10.05
N GLN A 186 -1.31 -0.80 10.58
CA GLN A 186 -1.61 0.55 11.06
C GLN A 186 -2.01 1.47 9.90
N ILE A 187 -1.29 1.41 8.78
CA ILE A 187 -1.58 2.17 7.56
C ILE A 187 -2.94 1.76 6.98
N ALA A 188 -3.21 0.46 6.84
CA ALA A 188 -4.47 -0.06 6.34
C ALA A 188 -5.67 0.48 7.12
N ALA A 189 -5.61 0.42 8.46
CA ALA A 189 -6.65 0.93 9.34
C ALA A 189 -6.82 2.46 9.23
N ALA A 190 -5.72 3.22 9.13
CA ALA A 190 -5.74 4.67 8.97
C ALA A 190 -6.39 5.09 7.64
N MET A 191 -6.04 4.43 6.54
CA MET A 191 -6.60 4.73 5.22
C MET A 191 -8.08 4.40 5.14
N VAL A 192 -8.53 3.23 5.63
CA VAL A 192 -9.97 2.90 5.68
C VAL A 192 -10.75 3.96 6.44
N LYS A 193 -10.27 4.38 7.62
CA LYS A 193 -10.90 5.45 8.41
C LYS A 193 -10.89 6.80 7.66
N GLY A 194 -9.81 7.10 6.95
CA GLY A 194 -9.67 8.31 6.15
C GLY A 194 -10.71 8.37 5.02
N TYR A 195 -10.84 7.33 4.22
CA TYR A 195 -11.82 7.27 3.14
C TYR A 195 -13.27 7.26 3.63
N GLN A 196 -13.57 6.40 4.59
CA GLN A 196 -14.96 6.09 4.94
C GLN A 196 -15.57 7.03 5.98
N GLY A 197 -14.77 7.60 6.88
CA GLY A 197 -15.35 8.31 8.01
C GLY A 197 -16.43 7.49 8.70
N LYS A 198 -17.67 7.99 8.72
CA LYS A 198 -18.86 7.29 9.23
C LYS A 198 -19.86 6.89 8.13
N LEU A 199 -19.54 7.14 6.85
CA LEU A 199 -20.40 6.98 5.67
C LEU A 199 -21.72 7.79 5.75
N GLN A 200 -21.73 8.91 6.47
CA GLN A 200 -22.92 9.77 6.66
C GLN A 200 -22.84 11.04 5.79
N ALA A 201 -21.66 11.62 5.64
CA ALA A 201 -21.45 12.83 4.86
C ALA A 201 -21.32 12.54 3.35
N ASN A 202 -21.45 13.59 2.54
CA ASN A 202 -21.31 13.49 1.08
C ASN A 202 -19.85 13.57 0.61
N ASN A 203 -18.90 13.56 1.51
CA ASN A 203 -17.47 13.52 1.26
C ASN A 203 -16.80 12.26 1.81
N GLU A 204 -17.57 11.26 2.18
CA GLU A 204 -17.14 9.96 2.71
C GLU A 204 -17.49 8.87 1.69
N ILE A 205 -16.53 8.06 1.28
CA ILE A 205 -16.67 7.04 0.23
C ILE A 205 -16.32 5.65 0.75
N LEU A 206 -16.82 4.61 0.10
CA LEU A 206 -16.46 3.24 0.46
C LEU A 206 -14.99 2.97 0.14
N ALA A 207 -14.29 2.34 1.07
CA ALA A 207 -12.97 1.76 0.85
C ALA A 207 -13.08 0.33 0.32
N CYS A 208 -12.13 -0.07 -0.54
CA CYS A 208 -11.97 -1.43 -1.02
C CYS A 208 -10.54 -1.89 -0.77
N VAL A 209 -10.37 -2.80 0.16
CA VAL A 209 -9.06 -3.34 0.53
C VAL A 209 -8.61 -4.35 -0.52
N LYS A 210 -7.38 -4.22 -1.03
CA LYS A 210 -6.86 -5.07 -2.09
C LYS A 210 -5.38 -5.43 -1.88
N HIS A 211 -4.90 -6.52 -2.49
CA HIS A 211 -5.65 -7.55 -3.23
C HIS A 211 -5.69 -8.82 -2.37
N TYR A 212 -6.86 -9.27 -2.00
CA TYR A 212 -7.04 -10.38 -1.05
C TYR A 212 -6.97 -11.73 -1.77
N ALA A 213 -5.86 -12.51 -1.62
CA ALA A 213 -4.78 -12.26 -0.69
C ALA A 213 -3.43 -12.72 -1.24
N LEU A 214 -2.36 -12.28 -0.55
CA LEU A 214 -0.97 -12.73 -0.74
C LEU A 214 -0.29 -12.24 -2.02
N TYR A 215 -0.89 -11.38 -2.81
CA TYR A 215 -0.42 -10.99 -4.14
C TYR A 215 1.02 -10.42 -4.14
N GLY A 216 1.43 -9.73 -3.06
CA GLY A 216 2.79 -9.22 -2.90
C GLY A 216 3.88 -10.28 -2.68
N ALA A 217 3.51 -11.56 -2.63
CA ALA A 217 4.41 -12.70 -2.52
C ALA A 217 4.56 -13.49 -3.83
N ALA A 218 4.22 -12.90 -4.98
CA ALA A 218 4.33 -13.53 -6.28
C ALA A 218 5.76 -14.03 -6.54
N GLU A 219 5.89 -15.28 -7.00
CA GLU A 219 7.17 -15.91 -7.26
C GLU A 219 8.02 -15.12 -8.26
N ALA A 220 9.30 -14.97 -7.97
CA ALA A 220 10.28 -14.20 -8.74
C ALA A 220 9.95 -12.69 -8.86
N GLY A 221 9.06 -12.15 -8.02
CA GLY A 221 8.60 -10.77 -8.15
C GLY A 221 7.89 -10.48 -9.46
N ARG A 222 7.41 -11.52 -10.16
CA ARG A 222 6.72 -11.39 -11.43
C ARG A 222 5.23 -11.21 -11.21
N ASP A 223 4.67 -10.13 -11.73
CA ASP A 223 3.25 -9.83 -11.59
C ASP A 223 2.35 -10.93 -12.16
N TYR A 224 1.19 -11.15 -11.59
CA TYR A 224 0.22 -12.20 -11.92
C TYR A 224 0.72 -13.63 -11.74
N ASN A 225 1.85 -13.83 -11.04
CA ASN A 225 2.45 -15.14 -10.85
C ASN A 225 1.92 -15.83 -9.59
N THR A 226 2.18 -17.13 -9.51
CA THR A 226 1.87 -18.04 -8.41
C THR A 226 2.34 -17.50 -7.06
N THR A 227 1.55 -17.72 -6.01
CA THR A 227 1.97 -17.55 -4.62
C THR A 227 1.84 -18.86 -3.86
N ASP A 228 2.90 -19.28 -3.19
CA ASP A 228 2.88 -20.48 -2.35
C ASP A 228 3.60 -20.23 -1.03
N MET A 229 2.91 -20.54 0.06
CA MET A 229 3.46 -20.47 1.42
C MET A 229 2.61 -21.22 2.42
N SER A 230 3.21 -21.59 3.56
CA SER A 230 2.48 -22.25 4.64
C SER A 230 1.41 -21.34 5.26
N LYS A 231 0.31 -21.92 5.74
CA LYS A 231 -0.74 -21.17 6.46
C LYS A 231 -0.20 -20.42 7.69
N VAL A 232 0.77 -21.00 8.41
CA VAL A 232 1.43 -20.31 9.52
C VAL A 232 2.06 -18.99 9.07
N ARG A 233 2.71 -18.97 7.89
CA ARG A 233 3.29 -17.77 7.31
C ARG A 233 2.21 -16.78 6.87
N MET A 234 1.13 -17.26 6.23
CA MET A 234 -0.01 -16.42 5.84
C MET A 234 -0.56 -15.65 7.04
N TYR A 235 -0.88 -16.36 8.13
CA TYR A 235 -1.50 -15.79 9.31
C TYR A 235 -0.60 -14.83 10.10
N ASN A 236 0.70 -15.10 10.20
CA ASN A 236 1.62 -14.26 10.95
C ASN A 236 2.16 -13.06 10.15
N GLU A 237 2.33 -13.20 8.82
CA GLU A 237 3.15 -12.28 8.05
C GLU A 237 2.40 -11.53 6.95
N TYR A 238 1.36 -12.13 6.34
CA TYR A 238 0.67 -11.54 5.18
C TYR A 238 -0.78 -11.14 5.44
N PHE A 239 -1.51 -11.87 6.28
CA PHE A 239 -2.91 -11.57 6.59
C PHE A 239 -3.14 -10.37 7.53
N PRO A 240 -2.22 -9.99 8.44
CA PRO A 240 -2.51 -8.95 9.42
C PRO A 240 -3.01 -7.62 8.84
N PRO A 241 -2.47 -7.05 7.73
CA PRO A 241 -2.99 -5.81 7.18
C PRO A 241 -4.43 -5.90 6.66
N TYR A 242 -4.81 -7.02 6.02
CA TYR A 242 -6.19 -7.25 5.60
C TYR A 242 -7.14 -7.35 6.80
N LYS A 243 -6.71 -8.09 7.83
CA LYS A 243 -7.48 -8.23 9.08
C LYS A 243 -7.68 -6.88 9.76
N ALA A 244 -6.63 -6.06 9.83
CA ALA A 244 -6.68 -4.72 10.41
C ALA A 244 -7.65 -3.80 9.65
N ALA A 245 -7.69 -3.89 8.32
CA ALA A 245 -8.63 -3.16 7.49
C ALA A 245 -10.08 -3.63 7.71
N VAL A 246 -10.31 -4.95 7.85
CA VAL A 246 -11.62 -5.51 8.20
C VAL A 246 -12.07 -5.00 9.57
N ASP A 247 -11.18 -5.00 10.55
CA ASP A 247 -11.46 -4.51 11.92
C ASP A 247 -11.72 -2.99 11.95
N ALA A 248 -11.09 -2.24 11.04
CA ALA A 248 -11.36 -0.82 10.82
C ALA A 248 -12.72 -0.56 10.12
N GLY A 249 -13.41 -1.61 9.67
CA GLY A 249 -14.75 -1.53 9.08
C GLY A 249 -14.76 -1.34 7.57
N ALA A 250 -13.76 -1.83 6.84
CA ALA A 250 -13.73 -1.78 5.37
C ALA A 250 -15.04 -2.25 4.77
N ALA A 251 -15.59 -1.48 3.83
CA ALA A 251 -16.91 -1.75 3.23
C ALA A 251 -16.86 -2.79 2.13
N SER A 252 -15.72 -2.94 1.47
CA SER A 252 -15.50 -3.95 0.42
C SER A 252 -14.06 -4.46 0.43
N ILE A 253 -13.88 -5.61 -0.19
CA ILE A 253 -12.57 -6.25 -0.43
C ILE A 253 -12.53 -6.69 -1.89
N MET A 254 -11.35 -6.55 -2.51
CA MET A 254 -11.09 -7.03 -3.87
C MET A 254 -10.26 -8.31 -3.81
N ALA A 255 -10.74 -9.37 -4.48
CA ALA A 255 -10.01 -10.63 -4.61
C ALA A 255 -8.77 -10.44 -5.50
N SER A 256 -7.67 -11.11 -5.17
CA SER A 256 -6.44 -11.03 -5.97
C SER A 256 -6.47 -11.93 -7.21
N PHE A 257 -5.54 -11.69 -8.14
CA PHE A 257 -5.40 -12.47 -9.37
C PHE A 257 -4.78 -13.86 -9.16
N ASN A 258 -3.82 -13.95 -8.23
CA ASN A 258 -3.02 -15.15 -8.00
C ASN A 258 -3.82 -16.29 -7.38
N GLU A 259 -3.33 -17.49 -7.55
CA GLU A 259 -3.77 -18.64 -6.78
C GLU A 259 -3.10 -18.71 -5.40
N VAL A 260 -3.77 -19.36 -4.46
CA VAL A 260 -3.28 -19.68 -3.12
C VAL A 260 -3.57 -21.15 -2.85
N ASP A 261 -2.57 -21.93 -2.44
CA ASP A 261 -2.68 -23.39 -2.31
C ASP A 261 -3.21 -24.04 -3.61
N GLY A 262 -2.81 -23.54 -4.81
CA GLY A 262 -3.22 -24.02 -6.10
C GLY A 262 -4.66 -23.66 -6.53
N ILE A 263 -5.37 -22.81 -5.79
CA ILE A 263 -6.73 -22.37 -6.13
C ILE A 263 -6.71 -20.85 -6.35
N PRO A 264 -7.16 -20.34 -7.51
CA PRO A 264 -7.31 -18.90 -7.74
C PRO A 264 -8.08 -18.23 -6.60
N ALA A 265 -7.59 -17.13 -6.08
CA ALA A 265 -8.19 -16.46 -4.93
C ALA A 265 -9.69 -16.18 -5.14
N THR A 266 -10.08 -15.76 -6.34
CA THR A 266 -11.47 -15.53 -6.75
C THR A 266 -12.35 -16.79 -6.62
N GLY A 267 -11.78 -17.99 -6.79
CA GLY A 267 -12.48 -19.28 -6.65
C GLY A 267 -12.32 -19.95 -5.27
N SER A 268 -11.54 -19.36 -4.37
CA SER A 268 -11.18 -19.99 -3.10
C SER A 268 -12.22 -19.77 -2.01
N LYS A 269 -13.06 -20.79 -1.77
CA LYS A 269 -14.03 -20.77 -0.64
C LYS A 269 -13.33 -20.60 0.70
N TRP A 270 -12.16 -21.22 0.87
CA TRP A 270 -11.40 -21.09 2.11
C TRP A 270 -11.04 -19.62 2.39
N LEU A 271 -10.49 -18.89 1.41
CA LEU A 271 -10.20 -17.46 1.57
C LEU A 271 -11.46 -16.62 1.76
N MET A 272 -12.40 -16.69 0.81
CA MET A 272 -13.52 -15.75 0.71
C MET A 272 -14.62 -16.00 1.75
N THR A 273 -14.81 -17.24 2.18
CA THR A 273 -15.85 -17.60 3.15
C THR A 273 -15.28 -17.98 4.50
N ASP A 274 -14.37 -18.95 4.55
CA ASP A 274 -13.99 -19.55 5.84
C ASP A 274 -13.08 -18.59 6.64
N VAL A 275 -12.07 -18.00 6.01
CA VAL A 275 -11.20 -16.99 6.67
C VAL A 275 -11.90 -15.64 6.76
N LEU A 276 -12.28 -15.05 5.63
CA LEU A 276 -12.73 -13.66 5.57
C LEU A 276 -14.06 -13.46 6.33
N ARG A 277 -15.07 -14.30 6.07
CA ARG A 277 -16.43 -14.10 6.61
C ARG A 277 -16.64 -14.82 7.95
N ASN A 278 -16.24 -16.09 8.03
CA ASN A 278 -16.53 -16.89 9.22
C ASN A 278 -15.52 -16.59 10.35
N GLN A 279 -14.21 -16.53 10.06
CA GLN A 279 -13.19 -16.31 11.05
C GLN A 279 -13.02 -14.82 11.41
N TRP A 280 -12.93 -13.93 10.41
CA TRP A 280 -12.71 -12.50 10.65
C TRP A 280 -14.00 -11.70 10.79
N GLY A 281 -15.14 -12.27 10.40
CA GLY A 281 -16.45 -11.65 10.57
C GLY A 281 -16.73 -10.49 9.61
N PHE A 282 -16.09 -10.44 8.44
CA PHE A 282 -16.29 -9.41 7.42
C PHE A 282 -17.78 -9.30 7.02
N LYS A 283 -18.30 -8.07 6.98
CA LYS A 283 -19.73 -7.76 6.74
C LYS A 283 -19.97 -6.99 5.44
N GLY A 284 -18.91 -6.66 4.70
CA GLY A 284 -19.02 -5.99 3.42
C GLY A 284 -19.18 -6.97 2.25
N PHE A 285 -19.09 -6.45 1.04
CA PHE A 285 -19.11 -7.25 -0.18
C PHE A 285 -17.69 -7.47 -0.74
N VAL A 286 -17.53 -8.57 -1.49
CA VAL A 286 -16.28 -8.92 -2.18
C VAL A 286 -16.48 -8.69 -3.67
N VAL A 287 -15.63 -7.89 -4.28
CA VAL A 287 -15.53 -7.69 -5.73
C VAL A 287 -14.33 -8.46 -6.27
N THR A 288 -14.40 -8.95 -7.51
CA THR A 288 -13.21 -9.46 -8.20
C THR A 288 -12.26 -8.33 -8.54
N ASP A 289 -10.99 -8.64 -8.83
CA ASP A 289 -10.16 -7.76 -9.62
C ASP A 289 -10.65 -7.75 -11.08
N TYR A 290 -10.04 -6.91 -11.91
CA TYR A 290 -10.38 -6.71 -13.32
C TYR A 290 -10.38 -8.04 -14.08
N THR A 291 -11.51 -8.45 -14.66
CA THR A 291 -11.70 -9.74 -15.35
C THR A 291 -11.38 -11.00 -14.53
N GLY A 292 -11.31 -10.93 -13.19
CA GLY A 292 -10.84 -12.04 -12.35
C GLY A 292 -11.67 -13.34 -12.43
N ILE A 293 -12.94 -13.30 -12.88
CA ILE A 293 -13.72 -14.52 -13.13
C ILE A 293 -13.28 -15.22 -14.42
N PRO A 294 -13.31 -14.58 -15.61
CA PRO A 294 -12.89 -15.24 -16.83
C PRO A 294 -11.40 -15.66 -16.82
N GLU A 295 -10.55 -15.00 -16.07
CA GLU A 295 -9.13 -15.43 -15.93
C GLU A 295 -8.97 -16.80 -15.30
N MET A 296 -9.89 -17.26 -14.47
CA MET A 296 -9.87 -18.63 -13.96
C MET A 296 -9.98 -19.70 -15.06
N ILE A 297 -10.42 -19.35 -16.28
CA ILE A 297 -10.38 -20.26 -17.42
C ILE A 297 -8.94 -20.60 -17.80
N ALA A 298 -8.05 -19.59 -17.81
CA ALA A 298 -6.63 -19.78 -18.07
C ALA A 298 -5.92 -20.58 -16.96
N HIS A 299 -6.41 -20.53 -15.73
CA HIS A 299 -5.98 -21.41 -14.64
C HIS A 299 -6.47 -22.87 -14.79
N GLY A 300 -7.23 -23.21 -15.85
CA GLY A 300 -7.73 -24.56 -16.08
C GLY A 300 -8.92 -24.97 -15.22
N MET A 301 -9.67 -24.00 -14.64
CA MET A 301 -10.77 -24.27 -13.70
C MET A 301 -12.12 -24.55 -14.39
N GLY A 302 -12.18 -24.47 -15.72
CA GLY A 302 -13.37 -24.78 -16.50
C GLY A 302 -13.80 -23.67 -17.47
N ASP A 303 -15.01 -23.78 -18.02
CA ASP A 303 -15.62 -22.77 -18.87
C ASP A 303 -16.17 -21.59 -18.06
N LEU A 304 -16.57 -20.50 -18.73
CA LEU A 304 -17.07 -19.28 -18.07
C LEU A 304 -18.24 -19.55 -17.11
N GLN A 305 -19.13 -20.49 -17.44
CA GLN A 305 -20.25 -20.86 -16.56
C GLN A 305 -19.75 -21.54 -15.28
N THR A 306 -18.78 -22.44 -15.42
CA THR A 306 -18.19 -23.20 -14.31
C THR A 306 -17.45 -22.26 -13.36
N VAL A 307 -16.56 -21.40 -13.90
CA VAL A 307 -15.77 -20.48 -13.06
C VAL A 307 -16.63 -19.39 -12.41
N SER A 308 -17.69 -18.92 -13.07
CA SER A 308 -18.67 -18.01 -12.47
C SER A 308 -19.41 -18.65 -11.30
N ALA A 309 -19.85 -19.89 -11.45
CA ALA A 309 -20.48 -20.62 -10.36
C ALA A 309 -19.52 -20.87 -9.19
N LEU A 310 -18.26 -21.20 -9.49
CA LEU A 310 -17.21 -21.37 -8.49
C LEU A 310 -16.99 -20.08 -7.69
N ALA A 311 -16.83 -18.93 -8.36
CA ALA A 311 -16.63 -17.62 -7.73
C ALA A 311 -17.80 -17.25 -6.79
N LEU A 312 -19.05 -17.35 -7.26
CA LEU A 312 -20.22 -17.04 -6.43
C LEU A 312 -20.32 -17.95 -5.20
N ASN A 313 -20.08 -19.26 -5.39
CA ASN A 313 -20.10 -20.25 -4.31
C ASN A 313 -18.93 -20.06 -3.32
N ALA A 314 -17.77 -19.57 -3.80
CA ALA A 314 -16.64 -19.24 -2.95
C ALA A 314 -16.94 -18.04 -2.03
N GLY A 315 -17.75 -17.08 -2.47
CA GLY A 315 -18.09 -15.92 -1.66
C GLY A 315 -17.90 -14.57 -2.36
N ILE A 316 -17.61 -14.54 -3.66
CA ILE A 316 -17.60 -13.32 -4.46
C ILE A 316 -19.02 -12.77 -4.57
N ASP A 317 -19.17 -11.45 -4.55
CA ASP A 317 -20.46 -10.77 -4.58
C ASP A 317 -20.61 -9.85 -5.80
N MET A 318 -19.51 -9.41 -6.43
CA MET A 318 -19.54 -8.52 -7.58
C MET A 318 -18.43 -8.87 -8.57
N ASP A 319 -18.78 -8.90 -9.86
CA ASP A 319 -17.89 -9.21 -10.99
C ASP A 319 -17.48 -7.92 -11.68
N MET A 320 -16.17 -7.61 -11.60
CA MET A 320 -15.59 -6.45 -12.25
C MET A 320 -15.26 -6.76 -13.71
N VAL A 321 -15.99 -6.14 -14.62
CA VAL A 321 -15.79 -6.12 -16.08
C VAL A 321 -15.90 -7.48 -16.79
N GLY A 322 -15.82 -8.60 -16.06
CA GLY A 322 -15.80 -9.95 -16.62
C GLY A 322 -17.14 -10.41 -17.23
N GLU A 323 -18.27 -9.81 -16.79
CA GLU A 323 -19.65 -10.17 -17.17
C GLU A 323 -19.99 -11.68 -17.05
N GLY A 324 -19.15 -12.44 -16.35
CA GLY A 324 -19.37 -13.87 -16.13
C GLY A 324 -20.64 -14.14 -15.33
N PHE A 325 -20.88 -13.34 -14.28
CA PHE A 325 -22.13 -13.45 -13.50
C PHE A 325 -23.34 -13.08 -14.34
N LEU A 326 -23.30 -11.96 -15.05
CA LEU A 326 -24.43 -11.51 -15.87
C LEU A 326 -24.78 -12.52 -16.96
N GLY A 327 -23.76 -13.10 -17.62
CA GLY A 327 -23.95 -14.01 -18.76
C GLY A 327 -24.35 -15.43 -18.37
N THR A 328 -24.03 -15.91 -17.15
CA THR A 328 -24.10 -17.35 -16.86
C THR A 328 -24.93 -17.75 -15.64
N LEU A 329 -25.12 -16.89 -14.63
CA LEU A 329 -25.72 -17.29 -13.35
C LEU A 329 -27.18 -17.74 -13.47
N LYS A 330 -27.96 -17.17 -14.40
CA LYS A 330 -29.33 -17.60 -14.61
C LYS A 330 -29.40 -19.06 -15.07
N LYS A 331 -28.53 -19.46 -16.00
CA LYS A 331 -28.38 -20.84 -16.47
C LYS A 331 -27.86 -21.73 -15.34
N SER A 332 -26.85 -21.27 -14.62
CA SER A 332 -26.26 -22.01 -13.48
C SER A 332 -27.27 -22.26 -12.35
N LEU A 333 -28.22 -21.33 -12.12
CA LEU A 333 -29.32 -21.50 -11.18
C LEU A 333 -30.31 -22.59 -11.66
N ALA A 334 -30.68 -22.55 -12.94
CA ALA A 334 -31.55 -23.56 -13.53
C ALA A 334 -30.95 -24.97 -13.48
N GLU A 335 -29.62 -25.07 -13.68
CA GLU A 335 -28.87 -26.33 -13.62
C GLU A 335 -28.42 -26.70 -12.18
N LYS A 336 -28.82 -25.94 -11.16
CA LYS A 336 -28.49 -26.15 -9.73
C LYS A 336 -26.97 -26.13 -9.43
N LYS A 337 -26.18 -25.47 -10.27
CA LYS A 337 -24.74 -25.22 -10.01
C LYS A 337 -24.54 -24.14 -8.93
N VAL A 338 -25.52 -23.23 -8.82
CA VAL A 338 -25.62 -22.22 -7.75
C VAL A 338 -27.06 -22.23 -7.19
N GLY A 339 -27.23 -21.73 -5.97
CA GLY A 339 -28.54 -21.58 -5.34
C GLY A 339 -28.98 -20.12 -5.26
N MET A 340 -30.30 -19.88 -5.10
CA MET A 340 -30.83 -18.53 -4.84
C MET A 340 -30.21 -17.87 -3.61
N ALA A 341 -29.88 -18.65 -2.59
CA ALA A 341 -29.27 -18.13 -1.36
C ALA A 341 -27.94 -17.41 -1.61
N GLN A 342 -27.10 -17.89 -2.54
CA GLN A 342 -25.84 -17.25 -2.90
C GLN A 342 -26.08 -15.96 -3.68
N ILE A 343 -27.00 -15.95 -4.64
CA ILE A 343 -27.39 -14.75 -5.40
C ILE A 343 -28.00 -13.71 -4.45
N ASP A 344 -28.90 -14.12 -3.56
CA ASP A 344 -29.53 -13.23 -2.58
C ASP A 344 -28.52 -12.64 -1.57
N ARG A 345 -27.53 -13.43 -1.11
CA ARG A 345 -26.46 -12.95 -0.27
C ARG A 345 -25.68 -11.84 -0.97
N ALA A 346 -25.19 -12.09 -2.17
CA ALA A 346 -24.37 -11.16 -2.94
C ALA A 346 -25.13 -9.87 -3.24
N CYS A 347 -26.36 -9.97 -3.78
CA CYS A 347 -27.23 -8.83 -4.04
C CYS A 347 -27.49 -8.01 -2.76
N ARG A 348 -27.81 -8.65 -1.65
CA ARG A 348 -28.05 -8.00 -0.36
C ARG A 348 -26.86 -7.16 0.09
N LEU A 349 -25.62 -7.68 0.01
CA LEU A 349 -24.44 -6.98 0.46
C LEU A 349 -24.15 -5.72 -0.38
N VAL A 350 -24.33 -5.79 -1.69
CA VAL A 350 -24.22 -4.63 -2.59
C VAL A 350 -25.30 -3.58 -2.25
N LEU A 351 -26.55 -4.00 -2.03
CA LEU A 351 -27.65 -3.10 -1.66
C LEU A 351 -27.42 -2.47 -0.27
N GLN A 352 -26.83 -3.20 0.69
CA GLN A 352 -26.46 -2.66 2.00
C GLN A 352 -25.40 -1.57 1.87
N ALA A 353 -24.41 -1.72 0.98
CA ALA A 353 -23.40 -0.68 0.72
C ALA A 353 -24.04 0.60 0.17
N LYS A 354 -24.96 0.49 -0.78
CA LYS A 354 -25.74 1.61 -1.33
C LYS A 354 -26.60 2.30 -0.25
N TYR A 355 -27.20 1.51 0.64
CA TYR A 355 -28.01 2.04 1.74
C TYR A 355 -27.16 2.81 2.75
N LYS A 356 -25.99 2.27 3.15
CA LYS A 356 -25.05 2.93 4.07
C LYS A 356 -24.52 4.23 3.52
N LEU A 357 -24.29 4.33 2.21
CA LEU A 357 -23.94 5.58 1.53
C LEU A 357 -25.08 6.61 1.50
N GLY A 358 -26.33 6.20 1.81
CA GLY A 358 -27.50 7.07 1.75
C GLY A 358 -28.10 7.23 0.34
N LEU A 359 -27.68 6.45 -0.65
CA LEU A 359 -28.08 6.60 -2.05
C LEU A 359 -29.56 6.33 -2.30
N PHE A 360 -30.23 5.54 -1.46
CA PHE A 360 -31.69 5.34 -1.55
C PHE A 360 -32.50 6.54 -1.05
N ALA A 361 -31.92 7.35 -0.17
CA ALA A 361 -32.55 8.60 0.29
C ALA A 361 -32.26 9.76 -0.66
N ASP A 362 -31.03 9.82 -1.18
CA ASP A 362 -30.61 10.82 -2.17
C ASP A 362 -29.61 10.15 -3.16
N PRO A 363 -30.08 9.74 -4.34
CA PRO A 363 -29.21 9.13 -5.34
C PRO A 363 -28.18 10.08 -5.94
N TYR A 364 -28.36 11.38 -5.79
CA TYR A 364 -27.47 12.43 -6.30
C TYR A 364 -26.57 13.06 -5.22
N LYS A 365 -26.53 12.48 -4.01
CA LYS A 365 -25.78 12.97 -2.84
C LYS A 365 -24.34 13.39 -3.15
N PHE A 366 -23.69 12.74 -4.11
CA PHE A 366 -22.31 12.99 -4.54
C PHE A 366 -22.22 13.86 -5.80
N CYS A 367 -23.35 14.27 -6.41
CA CYS A 367 -23.39 15.04 -7.66
C CYS A 367 -23.59 16.53 -7.37
N ASN A 368 -22.55 17.22 -6.94
CA ASN A 368 -22.59 18.67 -6.67
C ASN A 368 -21.42 19.38 -7.37
N ALA A 369 -21.71 20.12 -8.45
CA ALA A 369 -20.72 20.83 -9.26
C ALA A 369 -19.98 21.94 -8.48
N GLU A 370 -20.67 22.62 -7.53
CA GLU A 370 -20.05 23.64 -6.69
C GLU A 370 -18.94 23.05 -5.78
N ARG A 371 -19.17 21.84 -5.26
CA ARG A 371 -18.14 21.12 -4.50
C ARG A 371 -16.95 20.77 -5.38
N ALA A 372 -17.18 20.29 -6.62
CA ALA A 372 -16.12 19.96 -7.54
C ALA A 372 -15.22 21.16 -7.82
N GLU A 373 -15.81 22.34 -8.05
CA GLU A 373 -15.07 23.58 -8.29
C GLU A 373 -14.26 24.05 -7.07
N LYS A 374 -14.80 23.92 -5.87
CA LYS A 374 -14.18 24.44 -4.65
C LYS A 374 -13.20 23.48 -3.98
N GLU A 375 -13.48 22.17 -4.05
CA GLU A 375 -12.78 21.16 -3.26
C GLU A 375 -11.72 20.39 -4.03
N VAL A 376 -11.85 20.27 -5.38
CA VAL A 376 -10.91 19.49 -6.20
C VAL A 376 -9.69 20.33 -6.55
N PHE A 377 -8.50 19.79 -6.32
CA PHE A 377 -7.20 20.43 -6.59
C PHE A 377 -7.05 21.81 -5.96
N SER A 378 -7.69 22.02 -4.81
CA SER A 378 -7.67 23.31 -4.11
C SER A 378 -6.26 23.66 -3.60
N PRO A 379 -5.94 24.96 -3.40
CA PRO A 379 -4.65 25.36 -2.81
C PRO A 379 -4.40 24.72 -1.45
N ALA A 380 -5.44 24.52 -0.64
CA ALA A 380 -5.32 23.87 0.67
C ALA A 380 -4.92 22.38 0.53
N ASN A 381 -5.53 21.66 -0.40
CA ASN A 381 -5.19 20.25 -0.66
C ASN A 381 -3.76 20.12 -1.21
N ARG A 382 -3.35 21.01 -2.11
CA ARG A 382 -1.99 21.06 -2.65
C ARG A 382 -0.96 21.35 -1.55
N GLN A 383 -1.26 22.24 -0.61
CA GLN A 383 -0.38 22.49 0.54
C GLN A 383 -0.23 21.23 1.41
N VAL A 384 -1.32 20.50 1.67
CA VAL A 384 -1.25 19.21 2.37
C VAL A 384 -0.39 18.20 1.60
N ALA A 385 -0.50 18.13 0.27
CA ALA A 385 0.33 17.25 -0.54
C ALA A 385 1.82 17.60 -0.45
N ARG A 386 2.18 18.91 -0.48
CA ARG A 386 3.56 19.39 -0.29
C ARG A 386 4.14 18.97 1.07
N GLU A 387 3.39 19.19 2.14
CA GLU A 387 3.81 18.83 3.50
C GLU A 387 4.06 17.33 3.64
N ILE A 388 3.12 16.51 3.15
CA ILE A 388 3.21 15.06 3.21
C ILE A 388 4.37 14.53 2.35
N ALA A 389 4.57 15.10 1.16
CA ALA A 389 5.69 14.73 0.30
C ALA A 389 7.03 14.97 0.99
N ALA A 390 7.24 16.14 1.57
CA ALA A 390 8.47 16.46 2.28
C ALA A 390 8.73 15.51 3.49
N GLU A 391 7.67 15.08 4.20
CA GLU A 391 7.76 14.13 5.32
C GLU A 391 8.01 12.68 4.89
N SER A 392 7.75 12.34 3.63
CA SER A 392 7.95 11.00 3.08
C SER A 392 9.36 10.75 2.57
N PHE A 393 10.15 11.80 2.35
CA PHE A 393 11.49 11.68 1.81
C PHE A 393 12.47 11.08 2.81
N VAL A 394 13.30 10.16 2.30
CA VAL A 394 14.28 9.46 3.12
C VAL A 394 15.69 9.90 2.73
N LEU A 395 16.38 10.54 3.65
CA LEU A 395 17.79 10.88 3.47
C LEU A 395 18.64 9.62 3.72
N LEU A 396 19.15 9.02 2.64
CA LEU A 396 19.93 7.78 2.70
C LEU A 396 21.39 8.02 3.03
N LYS A 397 21.94 9.16 2.60
CA LYS A 397 23.33 9.54 2.83
C LYS A 397 23.51 11.06 2.85
N ASN A 398 24.37 11.60 3.72
CA ASN A 398 24.70 13.01 3.76
C ASN A 398 26.12 13.24 4.32
N ASN A 399 27.13 12.76 3.62
CA ASN A 399 28.54 12.95 4.02
C ASN A 399 28.93 14.42 3.88
N ASN A 400 29.78 14.87 4.78
CA ASN A 400 30.30 16.24 4.82
C ASN A 400 29.22 17.33 4.92
N ASN A 401 27.98 16.96 5.33
CA ASN A 401 26.85 17.88 5.46
C ASN A 401 26.64 18.71 4.18
N VAL A 402 26.65 18.03 3.02
CA VAL A 402 26.34 18.65 1.72
C VAL A 402 24.92 19.23 1.74
N LEU A 403 23.97 18.53 2.35
CA LEU A 403 22.64 19.02 2.64
C LEU A 403 22.53 19.54 4.10
N PRO A 404 21.76 20.60 4.38
CA PRO A 404 20.98 21.39 3.43
C PRO A 404 21.86 22.34 2.58
N LEU A 405 21.43 22.59 1.34
CA LEU A 405 22.09 23.50 0.41
C LEU A 405 21.91 24.96 0.84
N LYS A 406 22.83 25.81 0.43
CA LYS A 406 22.69 27.27 0.57
C LYS A 406 21.75 27.81 -0.53
N LYS A 407 20.92 28.78 -0.19
CA LYS A 407 20.06 29.52 -1.14
C LYS A 407 20.86 30.60 -1.89
N SER A 408 22.04 30.27 -2.41
CA SER A 408 22.97 31.20 -3.09
C SER A 408 23.91 30.44 -4.01
N GLY A 409 24.62 31.16 -4.93
CA GLY A 409 25.57 30.57 -5.86
C GLY A 409 24.91 29.99 -7.11
N THR A 410 25.56 29.03 -7.75
CA THR A 410 25.11 28.42 -8.98
C THR A 410 24.82 26.93 -8.77
N ILE A 411 23.61 26.49 -9.03
CA ILE A 411 23.15 25.11 -8.91
C ILE A 411 23.03 24.50 -10.31
N GLY A 412 23.71 23.38 -10.55
CA GLY A 412 23.55 22.57 -11.74
C GLY A 412 22.43 21.55 -11.52
N LEU A 413 21.24 21.76 -12.05
CA LEU A 413 20.14 20.81 -12.00
C LEU A 413 20.20 19.91 -13.25
N ILE A 414 20.60 18.65 -13.04
CA ILE A 414 20.95 17.73 -14.13
C ILE A 414 20.19 16.41 -13.98
N GLY A 415 19.59 15.95 -15.06
CA GLY A 415 18.89 14.65 -15.10
C GLY A 415 17.58 14.70 -15.88
N PRO A 416 17.07 13.53 -16.34
CA PRO A 416 15.83 13.44 -17.10
C PRO A 416 14.58 13.81 -16.30
N LEU A 417 14.65 13.83 -14.97
CA LEU A 417 13.57 14.16 -14.03
C LEU A 417 13.63 15.61 -13.52
N ALA A 418 14.56 16.43 -14.01
CA ALA A 418 14.72 17.82 -13.59
C ALA A 418 13.50 18.69 -13.92
N ASP A 419 12.98 18.58 -15.14
CA ASP A 419 11.82 19.33 -15.63
C ASP A 419 10.85 18.38 -16.36
N ASN A 420 10.22 17.51 -15.60
CA ASN A 420 9.35 16.45 -16.12
C ASN A 420 8.08 16.36 -15.26
N THR A 421 6.96 16.87 -15.78
CA THR A 421 5.69 16.89 -15.04
C THR A 421 5.10 15.51 -14.85
N ALA A 422 5.14 14.66 -15.86
CA ALA A 422 4.40 13.39 -15.86
C ALA A 422 4.98 12.34 -14.91
N ASN A 423 6.30 12.34 -14.72
CA ASN A 423 6.97 11.38 -13.86
C ASN A 423 7.05 11.80 -12.37
N MET A 424 6.33 12.86 -11.97
CA MET A 424 6.22 13.25 -10.56
C MET A 424 5.19 12.43 -9.79
N TYR A 425 4.22 11.84 -10.47
CA TYR A 425 3.05 11.20 -9.86
C TYR A 425 3.26 9.73 -9.47
N GLY A 426 3.98 8.97 -10.26
CA GLY A 426 4.09 7.52 -10.10
C GLY A 426 2.86 6.76 -10.60
N THR A 427 2.78 5.48 -10.25
CA THR A 427 1.76 4.54 -10.68
C THR A 427 0.37 4.85 -10.13
N TRP A 428 -0.67 4.39 -10.83
CA TRP A 428 -2.08 4.46 -10.43
C TRP A 428 -2.56 5.86 -10.03
N SER A 429 -2.16 6.87 -10.79
CA SER A 429 -2.64 8.25 -10.66
C SER A 429 -3.70 8.56 -11.72
N VAL A 430 -4.72 7.71 -11.83
CA VAL A 430 -5.68 7.69 -12.97
C VAL A 430 -6.48 8.97 -13.14
N ALA A 431 -6.68 9.73 -12.08
CA ALA A 431 -7.38 11.02 -12.12
C ALA A 431 -6.42 12.24 -12.07
N ALA A 432 -5.10 12.02 -12.11
CA ALA A 432 -4.11 13.07 -12.02
C ALA A 432 -4.23 14.10 -13.17
N LEU A 433 -3.85 15.33 -12.87
CA LEU A 433 -3.68 16.40 -13.85
C LEU A 433 -2.20 16.46 -14.25
N PHE A 434 -1.79 15.60 -15.19
CA PHE A 434 -0.38 15.35 -15.53
C PHE A 434 0.42 16.59 -15.95
N ASP A 435 -0.24 17.66 -16.39
CA ASP A 435 0.38 18.94 -16.73
C ASP A 435 0.47 19.92 -15.54
N LYS A 436 -0.06 19.55 -14.37
CA LYS A 436 -0.18 20.44 -13.20
C LYS A 436 0.78 20.10 -12.06
N SER A 437 1.59 19.05 -12.17
CA SER A 437 2.61 18.79 -11.16
C SER A 437 3.69 19.87 -11.15
N VAL A 438 4.23 20.16 -9.97
CA VAL A 438 5.38 21.05 -9.83
C VAL A 438 6.65 20.25 -10.08
N THR A 439 7.39 20.57 -11.17
CA THR A 439 8.68 19.94 -11.48
C THR A 439 9.76 20.35 -10.49
N VAL A 440 10.87 19.61 -10.44
CA VAL A 440 12.02 19.98 -9.57
C VAL A 440 12.53 21.36 -9.96
N LEU A 441 12.70 21.66 -11.24
CA LEU A 441 13.12 22.96 -11.73
C LEU A 441 12.19 24.08 -11.24
N GLN A 442 10.87 23.87 -11.37
CA GLN A 442 9.90 24.87 -10.92
C GLN A 442 9.93 25.06 -9.41
N GLY A 443 10.06 23.98 -8.62
CA GLY A 443 10.17 24.04 -7.17
C GLY A 443 11.42 24.80 -6.70
N LEU A 444 12.57 24.54 -7.34
CA LEU A 444 13.79 25.30 -7.04
C LEU A 444 13.63 26.79 -7.37
N LYS A 445 13.05 27.13 -8.53
CA LYS A 445 12.75 28.52 -8.89
C LYS A 445 11.81 29.20 -7.87
N ASN A 446 10.81 28.52 -7.40
CA ASN A 446 9.84 29.05 -6.42
C ASN A 446 10.52 29.41 -5.08
N VAL A 447 11.47 28.60 -4.63
CA VAL A 447 12.18 28.82 -3.34
C VAL A 447 13.34 29.80 -3.46
N LEU A 448 14.06 29.78 -4.57
CA LEU A 448 15.28 30.57 -4.76
C LEU A 448 14.98 31.99 -5.28
N GLY A 449 13.98 32.18 -6.13
CA GLY A 449 13.79 33.44 -6.84
C GLY A 449 15.10 33.85 -7.54
N ASP A 450 15.57 35.08 -7.27
CA ASP A 450 16.82 35.62 -7.83
C ASP A 450 18.06 35.39 -6.93
N LYS A 451 17.93 34.63 -5.81
CA LYS A 451 19.01 34.45 -4.82
C LYS A 451 20.12 33.52 -5.32
N ALA A 452 19.84 32.63 -6.26
CA ALA A 452 20.79 31.70 -6.84
C ALA A 452 20.50 31.46 -8.32
N LYS A 453 21.57 31.14 -9.06
CA LYS A 453 21.46 30.79 -10.48
C LYS A 453 21.23 29.30 -10.65
N ILE A 454 20.26 28.90 -11.47
CA ILE A 454 20.01 27.51 -11.85
C ILE A 454 20.46 27.32 -13.29
N LEU A 455 21.35 26.37 -13.53
CA LEU A 455 21.74 25.88 -14.85
C LEU A 455 21.19 24.47 -15.01
N THR A 456 20.67 24.14 -16.19
CA THR A 456 20.03 22.85 -16.43
C THR A 456 20.67 22.10 -17.59
N ALA A 457 20.72 20.78 -17.47
CA ALA A 457 20.98 19.85 -18.57
C ALA A 457 20.19 18.56 -18.37
N ARG A 458 19.74 17.95 -19.45
CA ARG A 458 19.04 16.67 -19.38
C ARG A 458 20.01 15.52 -19.02
N GLY A 459 21.17 15.48 -19.64
CA GLY A 459 22.30 14.59 -19.36
C GLY A 459 22.10 13.13 -19.77
N ALA A 460 20.88 12.58 -19.71
CA ALA A 460 20.54 11.22 -20.10
C ALA A 460 19.07 11.09 -20.52
N ASN A 461 18.75 10.06 -21.29
CA ASN A 461 17.42 9.52 -21.42
C ASN A 461 17.16 8.49 -20.29
N PHE A 462 15.92 8.01 -20.14
CA PHE A 462 15.61 7.03 -19.11
C PHE A 462 16.31 5.70 -19.37
N LEU A 463 16.25 5.21 -20.62
CA LEU A 463 16.87 3.96 -21.05
C LEU A 463 17.74 4.15 -22.30
N ALA A 464 18.72 3.25 -22.51
CA ALA A 464 19.47 3.18 -23.75
C ALA A 464 18.59 2.78 -24.94
N ASP A 465 17.78 1.75 -24.76
CA ASP A 465 16.86 1.24 -25.77
C ASP A 465 15.63 2.15 -25.92
N SER A 466 15.51 2.79 -27.10
CA SER A 466 14.41 3.70 -27.40
C SER A 466 13.05 3.04 -27.49
N ALA A 467 12.99 1.78 -27.94
CA ALA A 467 11.74 1.04 -28.06
C ALA A 467 11.21 0.64 -26.68
N MET A 468 12.09 0.19 -25.78
CA MET A 468 11.75 -0.04 -24.38
C MET A 468 11.31 1.24 -23.71
N GLU A 469 12.07 2.32 -23.86
CA GLU A 469 11.73 3.62 -23.26
C GLU A 469 10.35 4.10 -23.72
N HIS A 470 10.06 4.01 -25.02
CA HIS A 470 8.75 4.40 -25.56
C HIS A 470 7.62 3.57 -24.95
N ARG A 471 7.82 2.24 -24.77
CA ARG A 471 6.84 1.34 -24.21
C ARG A 471 6.51 1.68 -22.74
N TYR A 472 7.53 2.01 -21.93
CA TYR A 472 7.40 2.15 -20.48
C TYR A 472 7.18 3.58 -19.99
N VAL A 473 7.57 4.60 -20.78
CA VAL A 473 7.47 6.00 -20.35
C VAL A 473 6.29 6.75 -20.97
N ASN A 474 5.65 6.18 -21.99
CA ASN A 474 4.63 6.87 -22.78
C ASN A 474 3.20 6.34 -22.66
N ILE A 475 2.94 5.27 -21.90
CA ILE A 475 1.59 4.65 -21.84
C ILE A 475 0.53 5.65 -21.34
N HIS A 476 0.88 6.48 -20.35
CA HIS A 476 0.00 7.50 -19.78
C HIS A 476 0.54 8.93 -19.94
N ASN A 477 1.63 9.10 -20.70
CA ASN A 477 2.28 10.38 -20.87
C ASN A 477 2.56 10.74 -22.34
N PRO A 478 1.56 11.25 -23.06
CA PRO A 478 1.75 11.65 -24.46
C PRO A 478 2.71 12.84 -24.63
N THR A 479 3.10 13.51 -23.56
CA THR A 479 3.98 14.71 -23.62
C THR A 479 5.46 14.39 -23.48
N TYR A 480 5.82 13.18 -23.01
CA TYR A 480 7.22 12.79 -22.92
C TYR A 480 7.84 12.65 -24.32
N LYS A 481 8.98 13.30 -24.51
CA LYS A 481 9.80 13.19 -25.72
C LYS A 481 11.21 12.74 -25.33
N ARG A 482 11.64 11.64 -25.94
CA ARG A 482 13.03 11.21 -25.87
C ARG A 482 13.92 12.26 -26.55
N ASP A 483 15.08 12.54 -25.96
CA ASP A 483 16.09 13.37 -26.59
C ASP A 483 16.77 12.56 -27.71
N PRO A 484 16.81 13.08 -28.96
CA PRO A 484 17.42 12.35 -30.08
C PRO A 484 18.95 12.32 -30.06
N ARG A 485 19.58 13.12 -29.21
CA ARG A 485 21.05 13.18 -29.07
C ARG A 485 21.59 11.87 -28.49
N THR A 486 22.86 11.61 -28.81
CA THR A 486 23.59 10.49 -28.23
C THR A 486 23.87 10.71 -26.73
N GLU A 487 24.09 9.64 -26.00
CA GLU A 487 24.48 9.68 -24.59
C GLU A 487 25.74 10.54 -24.39
N VAL A 488 26.72 10.43 -25.30
CA VAL A 488 28.00 11.20 -25.23
C VAL A 488 27.72 12.70 -25.34
N GLU A 489 26.86 13.11 -26.27
CA GLU A 489 26.51 14.54 -26.46
C GLU A 489 25.77 15.11 -25.24
N MET A 490 24.84 14.34 -24.67
CA MET A 490 24.09 14.75 -23.49
C MET A 490 24.97 14.83 -22.25
N ILE A 491 25.89 13.87 -22.04
CA ILE A 491 26.84 13.90 -20.93
C ILE A 491 27.82 15.10 -21.11
N LYS A 492 28.26 15.39 -22.33
CA LYS A 492 29.12 16.56 -22.60
C LYS A 492 28.44 17.86 -22.19
N GLU A 493 27.18 18.08 -22.57
CA GLU A 493 26.39 19.25 -22.12
C GLU A 493 26.28 19.29 -20.59
N ALA A 494 25.96 18.15 -19.95
CA ALA A 494 25.84 18.06 -18.52
C ALA A 494 27.16 18.43 -17.79
N LEU A 495 28.32 18.03 -18.33
CA LEU A 495 29.62 18.39 -17.80
C LEU A 495 29.93 19.88 -17.96
N GLU A 496 29.53 20.55 -19.05
CA GLU A 496 29.67 21.99 -19.19
C GLU A 496 28.79 22.77 -18.19
N VAL A 497 27.60 22.27 -17.85
CA VAL A 497 26.77 22.80 -16.77
C VAL A 497 27.45 22.58 -15.41
N ALA A 498 27.94 21.37 -15.16
CA ALA A 498 28.58 21.00 -13.92
C ALA A 498 29.83 21.87 -13.60
N LYS A 499 30.67 22.14 -14.61
CA LYS A 499 31.85 23.01 -14.47
C LYS A 499 31.48 24.42 -13.98
N LYS A 500 30.36 24.96 -14.41
CA LYS A 500 29.87 26.32 -14.08
C LYS A 500 29.08 26.35 -12.77
N SER A 501 28.85 25.21 -12.11
CA SER A 501 28.07 25.08 -10.90
C SER A 501 28.91 24.92 -9.67
N ASP A 502 28.40 25.41 -8.53
CA ASP A 502 29.02 25.21 -7.20
C ASP A 502 28.62 23.86 -6.60
N VAL A 503 27.42 23.42 -6.92
CA VAL A 503 26.84 22.11 -6.50
C VAL A 503 25.99 21.56 -7.62
N ILE A 504 25.93 20.22 -7.73
CA ILE A 504 25.14 19.49 -8.69
C ILE A 504 23.97 18.83 -7.96
N VAL A 505 22.74 19.05 -8.44
CA VAL A 505 21.55 18.31 -8.04
C VAL A 505 21.21 17.38 -9.21
N ALA A 506 21.51 16.10 -9.05
CA ALA A 506 21.27 15.06 -10.04
C ALA A 506 19.90 14.42 -9.82
N THR A 507 18.94 14.66 -10.71
CA THR A 507 17.56 14.16 -10.63
C THR A 507 17.38 12.97 -11.56
N ILE A 508 17.58 11.78 -11.04
CA ILE A 508 17.61 10.53 -11.78
C ILE A 508 16.86 9.41 -11.04
N GLY A 509 16.62 8.31 -11.74
CA GLY A 509 15.94 7.14 -11.23
C GLY A 509 14.98 6.53 -12.24
N GLU A 510 13.91 5.92 -11.74
CA GLU A 510 12.89 5.28 -12.56
C GLU A 510 11.89 6.30 -13.12
N GLY A 511 11.32 6.01 -14.29
CA GLY A 511 10.09 6.66 -14.75
C GLY A 511 8.86 6.03 -14.08
N SER A 512 7.74 6.73 -14.06
CA SER A 512 6.51 6.25 -13.37
C SER A 512 6.04 4.89 -13.86
N GLU A 513 6.15 4.62 -15.15
CA GLU A 513 5.71 3.34 -15.76
C GLU A 513 6.67 2.16 -15.56
N PHE A 514 7.82 2.39 -14.90
CA PHE A 514 8.71 1.29 -14.47
C PHE A 514 8.21 0.60 -13.21
N THR A 515 7.18 1.15 -12.57
CA THR A 515 6.61 0.65 -11.32
C THR A 515 5.10 0.53 -11.45
N GLY A 516 4.48 -0.21 -10.56
CA GLY A 516 3.05 -0.50 -10.60
C GLY A 516 2.73 -1.81 -11.27
N GLU A 517 1.50 -1.94 -11.70
CA GLU A 517 0.98 -3.16 -12.31
C GLU A 517 1.68 -3.48 -13.64
N SER A 518 1.91 -4.77 -13.88
CA SER A 518 2.58 -5.27 -15.09
C SER A 518 4.02 -4.75 -15.31
N SER A 519 4.68 -4.26 -14.23
CA SER A 519 5.99 -3.60 -14.29
C SER A 519 7.04 -4.32 -13.46
N SER A 520 7.11 -5.65 -13.57
CA SER A 520 8.15 -6.47 -12.95
C SER A 520 9.49 -6.30 -13.67
N VAL A 521 10.57 -6.21 -12.88
CA VAL A 521 11.93 -6.05 -13.38
C VAL A 521 12.84 -7.20 -12.90
N THR A 522 13.90 -7.48 -13.61
CA THR A 522 14.93 -8.45 -13.19
C THR A 522 16.17 -7.79 -12.59
N ASP A 523 16.40 -6.52 -12.92
CA ASP A 523 17.46 -5.69 -12.36
C ASP A 523 16.84 -4.53 -11.58
N ILE A 524 17.33 -4.30 -10.37
CA ILE A 524 16.87 -3.26 -9.44
C ILE A 524 17.95 -2.18 -9.24
N GLN A 525 18.73 -1.87 -10.26
CA GLN A 525 19.67 -0.77 -10.27
C GLN A 525 19.11 0.47 -10.96
N ILE A 526 19.76 1.62 -10.76
CA ILE A 526 19.51 2.80 -11.60
C ILE A 526 19.83 2.44 -13.06
N PRO A 527 18.98 2.81 -14.04
CA PRO A 527 19.24 2.52 -15.45
C PRO A 527 20.63 2.96 -15.92
N GLU A 528 21.30 2.13 -16.73
CA GLU A 528 22.71 2.28 -17.11
C GLU A 528 23.07 3.67 -17.68
N THR A 529 22.24 4.23 -18.57
CA THR A 529 22.45 5.58 -19.14
C THR A 529 22.53 6.66 -18.07
N GLN A 530 21.66 6.58 -17.08
CA GLN A 530 21.63 7.52 -15.96
C GLN A 530 22.78 7.27 -14.98
N LYS A 531 23.17 6.02 -14.79
CA LYS A 531 24.32 5.64 -13.99
C LYS A 531 25.64 6.15 -14.63
N ASN A 532 25.76 6.10 -15.96
CA ASN A 532 26.89 6.66 -16.69
C ASN A 532 26.97 8.18 -16.55
N LEU A 533 25.84 8.87 -16.62
CA LEU A 533 25.76 10.30 -16.31
C LEU A 533 26.26 10.58 -14.88
N LEU A 534 25.76 9.84 -13.90
CA LEU A 534 26.13 10.04 -12.50
C LEU A 534 27.61 9.79 -12.24
N LYS A 535 28.18 8.75 -12.87
CA LYS A 535 29.63 8.47 -12.86
C LYS A 535 30.45 9.62 -13.45
N ALA A 536 29.96 10.23 -14.55
CA ALA A 536 30.63 11.38 -15.17
C ALA A 536 30.56 12.63 -14.28
N LEU A 537 29.41 12.90 -13.65
CA LEU A 537 29.24 14.02 -12.73
C LEU A 537 30.11 13.87 -11.47
N ALA A 538 30.19 12.66 -10.89
CA ALA A 538 31.05 12.40 -9.72
C ALA A 538 32.56 12.70 -9.98
N LYS A 539 33.04 12.43 -11.20
CA LYS A 539 34.41 12.72 -11.63
C LYS A 539 34.74 14.22 -11.73
N THR A 540 33.76 15.10 -11.71
CA THR A 540 34.02 16.58 -11.77
C THR A 540 34.61 17.14 -10.49
N GLY A 541 34.60 16.40 -9.38
CA GLY A 541 35.01 16.84 -8.05
C GLY A 541 34.06 17.85 -7.39
N LYS A 542 32.93 18.20 -8.04
CA LYS A 542 31.88 19.04 -7.44
C LYS A 542 31.02 18.21 -6.48
N PRO A 543 30.49 18.81 -5.41
CA PRO A 543 29.52 18.14 -4.57
C PRO A 543 28.28 17.72 -5.41
N VAL A 544 27.88 16.45 -5.34
CA VAL A 544 26.71 15.90 -6.03
C VAL A 544 25.68 15.48 -5.00
N VAL A 545 24.46 15.99 -5.14
CA VAL A 545 23.27 15.52 -4.43
C VAL A 545 22.45 14.69 -5.40
N LEU A 546 22.31 13.40 -5.13
CA LEU A 546 21.41 12.52 -5.85
C LEU A 546 20.00 12.67 -5.28
N VAL A 547 19.08 13.22 -6.07
CA VAL A 547 17.63 13.19 -5.83
C VAL A 547 17.08 11.99 -6.60
N LEU A 548 16.84 10.91 -5.86
CA LEU A 548 16.49 9.59 -6.41
C LEU A 548 14.99 9.41 -6.50
N PHE A 549 14.49 9.21 -7.72
CA PHE A 549 13.11 8.82 -7.98
C PHE A 549 13.01 7.30 -8.17
N THR A 550 12.17 6.62 -7.41
CA THR A 550 11.96 5.19 -7.54
C THR A 550 10.64 4.75 -6.93
N GLY A 551 10.07 3.66 -7.45
CA GLY A 551 8.89 3.02 -6.86
C GLY A 551 9.22 1.73 -6.11
N ARG A 552 10.50 1.43 -5.89
CA ARG A 552 10.99 0.20 -5.25
C ARG A 552 12.32 0.40 -4.53
N PRO A 553 12.72 -0.45 -3.58
CA PRO A 553 14.09 -0.51 -3.11
C PRO A 553 15.06 -0.88 -4.23
N LEU A 554 16.11 -0.09 -4.41
CA LEU A 554 17.16 -0.31 -5.42
C LEU A 554 18.46 -0.79 -4.79
N ALA A 555 19.28 -1.52 -5.56
CA ALA A 555 20.65 -1.85 -5.21
C ALA A 555 21.59 -0.67 -5.60
N LEU A 556 22.03 0.10 -4.61
CA LEU A 556 22.71 1.39 -4.76
C LEU A 556 24.17 1.35 -4.28
N ASN A 557 24.88 0.23 -4.41
CA ASN A 557 26.24 0.10 -3.85
C ASN A 557 27.19 1.14 -4.39
N TRP A 558 27.23 1.31 -5.71
CA TRP A 558 28.12 2.29 -6.32
C TRP A 558 27.78 3.71 -5.89
N GLU A 559 26.49 4.05 -5.82
CA GLU A 559 25.98 5.35 -5.39
C GLU A 559 26.33 5.61 -3.92
N GLN A 560 26.16 4.59 -3.07
CA GLN A 560 26.52 4.67 -1.65
C GLN A 560 28.02 4.91 -1.44
N GLU A 561 28.87 4.35 -2.26
CA GLU A 561 30.30 4.55 -2.16
C GLU A 561 30.74 5.93 -2.68
N ASN A 562 30.19 6.36 -3.84
CA ASN A 562 30.75 7.44 -4.65
C ASN A 562 30.00 8.77 -4.56
N ILE A 563 28.73 8.78 -4.14
CA ILE A 563 27.92 10.00 -4.07
C ILE A 563 27.85 10.49 -2.61
N PRO A 564 28.18 11.76 -2.33
CA PRO A 564 28.23 12.25 -0.95
C PRO A 564 26.84 12.44 -0.32
N SER A 565 25.80 12.71 -1.09
CA SER A 565 24.44 12.89 -0.54
C SER A 565 23.39 12.23 -1.44
N ILE A 566 22.48 11.43 -0.84
CA ILE A 566 21.41 10.68 -1.52
C ILE A 566 20.11 10.95 -0.78
N LEU A 567 19.17 11.62 -1.45
CA LEU A 567 17.82 11.87 -1.00
C LEU A 567 16.85 11.03 -1.86
N ASN A 568 16.25 10.01 -1.27
CA ASN A 568 15.20 9.21 -1.93
C ASN A 568 13.86 9.91 -1.78
N VAL A 569 13.26 10.32 -2.89
CA VAL A 569 12.02 11.09 -2.91
C VAL A 569 10.83 10.28 -3.39
N TRP A 570 11.01 9.01 -3.77
CA TRP A 570 9.98 8.16 -4.34
C TRP A 570 9.37 8.80 -5.59
N PHE A 571 8.04 8.78 -5.72
CA PHE A 571 7.26 9.63 -6.63
C PHE A 571 6.37 10.52 -5.77
N PRO A 572 6.69 11.82 -5.63
CA PRO A 572 6.12 12.68 -4.60
C PRO A 572 4.73 13.22 -4.86
N GLY A 573 4.20 13.10 -6.09
CA GLY A 573 2.87 13.61 -6.45
C GLY A 573 2.86 15.06 -6.95
N SER A 574 1.71 15.72 -6.78
CA SER A 574 1.41 17.03 -7.39
C SER A 574 2.40 18.14 -7.02
N GLU A 575 2.90 18.15 -5.78
CA GLU A 575 3.79 19.20 -5.25
C GLU A 575 5.25 18.76 -5.15
N ALA A 576 5.65 17.80 -5.96
CA ALA A 576 6.97 17.17 -5.93
C ALA A 576 8.13 18.17 -5.84
N GLY A 577 8.21 19.11 -6.79
CA GLY A 577 9.32 20.05 -6.85
C GLY A 577 9.37 21.01 -5.68
N ASN A 578 8.22 21.48 -5.18
CA ASN A 578 8.17 22.33 -4.01
C ASN A 578 8.66 21.60 -2.76
N ALA A 579 8.18 20.37 -2.52
CA ALA A 579 8.59 19.55 -1.39
C ALA A 579 10.09 19.19 -1.45
N ILE A 580 10.60 18.85 -2.65
CA ILE A 580 12.04 18.57 -2.85
C ILE A 580 12.86 19.81 -2.53
N ALA A 581 12.46 20.99 -3.00
CA ALA A 581 13.16 22.24 -2.70
C ALA A 581 13.15 22.55 -1.20
N ASP A 582 12.03 22.38 -0.50
CA ASP A 582 11.93 22.59 0.97
C ASP A 582 12.96 21.74 1.73
N VAL A 583 13.11 20.48 1.34
CA VAL A 583 14.08 19.59 1.97
C VAL A 583 15.51 19.93 1.55
N LEU A 584 15.77 20.12 0.26
CA LEU A 584 17.13 20.44 -0.23
C LEU A 584 17.71 21.69 0.44
N PHE A 585 16.90 22.71 0.73
CA PHE A 585 17.35 23.96 1.33
C PHE A 585 17.14 24.04 2.86
N GLY A 586 16.66 22.97 3.48
CA GLY A 586 16.51 22.87 4.93
C GLY A 586 15.32 23.63 5.51
N ASP A 587 14.36 24.07 4.68
CA ASP A 587 13.09 24.60 5.17
C ASP A 587 12.28 23.49 5.88
N VAL A 588 12.50 22.23 5.46
CA VAL A 588 12.02 21.02 6.13
C VAL A 588 13.19 20.09 6.37
N ASN A 589 13.35 19.64 7.62
CA ASN A 589 14.33 18.62 7.98
C ASN A 589 13.78 17.23 7.63
N PRO A 590 14.48 16.41 6.81
CA PRO A 590 13.99 15.07 6.42
C PRO A 590 13.77 14.19 7.66
N SER A 591 12.67 13.46 7.65
CA SER A 591 12.26 12.61 8.79
C SER A 591 11.67 11.26 8.36
N GLY A 592 11.63 10.99 7.07
CA GLY A 592 11.14 9.73 6.53
C GLY A 592 12.05 8.56 6.93
N LYS A 593 11.42 7.39 7.18
CA LYS A 593 12.11 6.12 7.50
C LYS A 593 11.65 5.04 6.53
N LEU A 594 12.58 4.23 6.02
CA LEU A 594 12.27 3.17 5.07
C LEU A 594 11.27 2.16 5.64
N SER A 595 10.27 1.82 4.86
CA SER A 595 9.29 0.77 5.14
C SER A 595 9.60 -0.55 4.42
N ALA A 596 10.68 -0.57 3.64
CA ALA A 596 11.21 -1.75 2.97
C ALA A 596 12.74 -1.71 2.96
N THR A 597 13.34 -2.86 3.15
CA THR A 597 14.79 -3.07 3.17
C THR A 597 15.39 -2.88 1.78
N PHE A 598 16.50 -2.12 1.68
CA PHE A 598 17.27 -1.95 0.44
C PHE A 598 18.37 -2.99 0.37
N PRO A 599 18.37 -3.89 -0.64
CA PRO A 599 19.41 -4.90 -0.79
C PRO A 599 20.70 -4.32 -1.36
N GLN A 600 21.82 -4.99 -1.16
CA GLN A 600 23.07 -4.73 -1.86
C GLN A 600 23.07 -5.29 -3.28
N ASN A 601 22.34 -6.39 -3.49
CA ASN A 601 22.32 -7.12 -4.75
C ASN A 601 20.94 -7.76 -4.95
N VAL A 602 20.48 -7.85 -6.21
CA VAL A 602 19.23 -8.53 -6.55
C VAL A 602 19.23 -10.01 -6.12
N GLY A 603 20.40 -10.65 -6.07
CA GLY A 603 20.55 -12.03 -5.61
C GLY A 603 20.23 -12.26 -4.12
N GLN A 604 20.16 -11.19 -3.30
CA GLN A 604 19.75 -11.29 -1.89
C GLN A 604 18.23 -11.39 -1.73
N VAL A 605 17.45 -11.08 -2.77
CA VAL A 605 15.97 -11.00 -2.70
C VAL A 605 15.36 -12.39 -2.61
N PRO A 606 14.37 -12.63 -1.71
CA PRO A 606 13.75 -11.68 -0.80
C PRO A 606 14.60 -11.37 0.45
N LEU A 607 14.82 -10.07 0.72
CA LEU A 607 15.57 -9.59 1.88
C LEU A 607 14.66 -8.68 2.73
N TYR A 608 14.49 -9.02 4.02
CA TYR A 608 13.64 -8.28 4.95
C TYR A 608 14.13 -8.46 6.40
N TYR A 609 13.91 -7.46 7.26
CA TYR A 609 14.46 -7.44 8.60
C TYR A 609 13.88 -8.53 9.53
N ALA A 610 12.61 -8.90 9.34
CA ALA A 610 11.90 -9.88 10.18
C ALA A 610 12.14 -11.34 9.72
N HIS A 611 13.33 -11.63 9.22
CA HIS A 611 13.70 -13.00 8.82
C HIS A 611 13.82 -13.94 10.02
N LYS A 612 13.76 -15.22 9.76
CA LYS A 612 13.94 -16.26 10.78
C LYS A 612 15.40 -16.71 10.85
N ASN A 613 15.85 -17.10 12.05
CA ASN A 613 17.12 -17.82 12.15
C ASN A 613 17.04 -19.18 11.45
N THR A 614 18.13 -19.54 10.80
CA THR A 614 18.35 -20.92 10.33
C THR A 614 18.99 -21.77 11.41
N GLY A 615 19.14 -23.07 11.19
CA GLY A 615 19.90 -23.93 12.10
C GLY A 615 21.41 -23.65 12.13
N ARG A 616 21.90 -22.84 11.18
CA ARG A 616 23.31 -22.44 11.06
C ARG A 616 23.44 -20.95 10.76
N PRO A 617 23.01 -20.06 11.69
CA PRO A 617 23.10 -18.62 11.47
C PRO A 617 24.55 -18.18 11.40
N LEU A 618 24.81 -17.14 10.61
CA LEU A 618 26.08 -16.45 10.62
C LEU A 618 26.16 -15.56 11.89
N ALA A 619 27.30 -15.53 12.56
CA ALA A 619 27.49 -14.67 13.70
C ALA A 619 27.50 -13.18 13.27
N GLU A 620 26.94 -12.32 14.11
CA GLU A 620 26.92 -10.88 13.87
C GLU A 620 28.31 -10.31 13.60
N GLY A 621 28.41 -9.42 12.64
CA GLY A 621 29.69 -8.78 12.22
C GLY A 621 30.59 -9.66 11.37
N LYS A 622 30.21 -10.91 11.07
CA LYS A 622 30.93 -11.75 10.12
C LYS A 622 30.30 -11.65 8.74
N TRP A 623 31.14 -11.56 7.73
CA TRP A 623 30.69 -11.62 6.33
C TRP A 623 30.51 -13.05 5.82
N PHE A 624 31.46 -13.95 6.14
CA PHE A 624 31.49 -15.33 5.65
C PHE A 624 32.03 -16.29 6.71
N GLU A 625 31.41 -17.45 6.81
CA GLU A 625 31.94 -18.60 7.55
C GLU A 625 31.45 -19.87 6.84
N LYS A 626 32.37 -20.84 6.56
CA LYS A 626 31.99 -22.09 5.91
C LYS A 626 30.99 -22.86 6.75
N PHE A 627 30.00 -23.47 6.10
CA PHE A 627 28.89 -24.22 6.72
C PHE A 627 27.87 -23.37 7.48
N ARG A 628 27.84 -22.05 7.24
CA ARG A 628 26.82 -21.13 7.72
C ARG A 628 25.92 -20.66 6.59
N SER A 629 24.78 -20.09 6.95
CA SER A 629 23.83 -19.50 5.98
C SER A 629 24.35 -18.12 5.55
N ASN A 630 25.13 -18.08 4.48
CA ASN A 630 25.70 -16.86 3.91
C ASN A 630 25.96 -16.99 2.40
N TYR A 631 26.14 -15.88 1.73
CA TYR A 631 26.57 -15.79 0.33
C TYR A 631 28.10 -15.83 0.23
N LEU A 632 28.63 -16.14 -0.95
CA LEU A 632 30.08 -16.13 -1.24
C LEU A 632 30.60 -14.74 -1.60
N ASP A 633 29.77 -13.90 -2.21
CA ASP A 633 30.13 -12.69 -2.94
C ASP A 633 29.48 -11.40 -2.40
N VAL A 634 28.55 -11.50 -1.46
CA VAL A 634 27.91 -10.38 -0.79
C VAL A 634 27.62 -10.74 0.67
N SER A 635 27.62 -9.77 1.58
CA SER A 635 27.22 -10.01 2.97
C SER A 635 25.72 -10.29 3.08
N ASN A 636 25.30 -10.88 4.21
CA ASN A 636 23.86 -11.05 4.49
C ASN A 636 23.16 -9.72 4.83
N ASP A 637 23.94 -8.68 5.14
CA ASP A 637 23.39 -7.39 5.57
C ASP A 637 22.72 -6.64 4.41
N PRO A 638 21.66 -5.87 4.69
CA PRO A 638 21.13 -4.93 3.71
C PRO A 638 22.06 -3.74 3.48
N LEU A 639 21.90 -3.08 2.35
CA LEU A 639 22.52 -1.76 2.13
C LEU A 639 21.93 -0.73 3.08
N TYR A 640 20.59 -0.65 3.13
CA TYR A 640 19.86 0.13 4.13
C TYR A 640 18.79 -0.74 4.80
N PRO A 641 18.81 -0.83 6.14
CA PRO A 641 17.85 -1.66 6.87
C PRO A 641 16.45 -1.03 6.91
N PHE A 642 15.43 -1.83 7.18
CA PHE A 642 14.09 -1.37 7.51
C PHE A 642 14.11 -0.33 8.64
N GLY A 643 13.33 0.73 8.51
CA GLY A 643 13.30 1.83 9.48
C GLY A 643 14.40 2.85 9.34
N PHE A 644 15.37 2.68 8.41
CA PHE A 644 16.48 3.60 8.20
C PHE A 644 16.06 4.92 7.57
N GLY A 645 16.69 5.99 7.99
CA GLY A 645 16.57 7.34 7.43
C GLY A 645 17.33 8.32 8.30
N LEU A 646 18.12 9.20 7.66
CA LEU A 646 18.92 10.24 8.31
C LEU A 646 18.12 11.55 8.46
N SER A 647 18.66 12.44 9.28
CA SER A 647 18.16 13.80 9.50
C SER A 647 19.31 14.79 9.36
N TYR A 648 19.03 16.08 9.22
CA TYR A 648 20.04 17.15 9.34
C TYR A 648 20.54 17.38 10.76
N THR A 649 19.85 16.77 11.74
CA THR A 649 20.29 16.74 13.13
C THR A 649 20.64 15.32 13.54
N THR A 650 21.20 15.14 14.74
CA THR A 650 21.59 13.85 15.30
C THR A 650 20.78 13.53 16.54
N PHE A 651 20.44 12.26 16.71
CA PHE A 651 19.71 11.80 17.88
C PHE A 651 20.53 10.74 18.63
N SER A 652 20.41 10.74 19.95
CA SER A 652 20.98 9.69 20.80
C SER A 652 19.91 9.03 21.66
N TYR A 653 20.12 7.76 21.95
CA TYR A 653 19.22 6.93 22.77
C TYR A 653 19.94 6.46 24.02
N SER A 654 19.29 6.60 25.18
CA SER A 654 19.74 5.91 26.39
C SER A 654 19.53 4.40 26.27
N ASP A 655 20.08 3.64 27.23
CA ASP A 655 19.74 2.24 27.37
C ASP A 655 18.25 2.04 27.68
N VAL A 656 17.71 0.88 27.29
CA VAL A 656 16.30 0.51 27.55
C VAL A 656 16.10 0.24 29.03
N LYS A 657 15.10 0.87 29.62
CA LYS A 657 14.65 0.61 31.00
C LYS A 657 13.29 -0.08 30.97
N LEU A 658 13.19 -1.20 31.69
CA LEU A 658 11.95 -1.92 31.90
C LEU A 658 11.37 -1.62 33.27
N SER A 659 10.06 -1.47 33.39
CA SER A 659 9.38 -1.34 34.69
C SER A 659 9.37 -2.65 35.49
N SER A 660 9.54 -3.79 34.82
CA SER A 660 9.70 -5.13 35.40
C SER A 660 10.35 -6.06 34.38
N ASN A 661 11.19 -6.98 34.85
CA ASN A 661 11.78 -8.05 34.03
C ASN A 661 10.84 -9.27 33.89
N THR A 662 9.63 -9.19 34.44
CA THR A 662 8.63 -10.24 34.33
C THR A 662 7.31 -9.64 33.90
N LEU A 663 6.76 -10.16 32.81
CA LEU A 663 5.40 -9.91 32.33
C LEU A 663 4.51 -11.07 32.78
N THR A 664 3.47 -10.76 33.55
CA THR A 664 2.48 -11.75 34.00
C THR A 664 1.23 -11.63 33.09
N LYS A 665 0.62 -12.78 32.83
CA LYS A 665 -0.63 -12.85 32.02
C LYS A 665 -1.68 -11.83 32.50
N GLY A 666 -2.26 -11.10 31.54
CA GLY A 666 -3.26 -10.06 31.79
C GLY A 666 -2.71 -8.74 32.36
N LYS A 667 -1.38 -8.61 32.52
CA LYS A 667 -0.70 -7.37 32.89
C LYS A 667 0.12 -6.81 31.73
N SER A 668 0.78 -5.67 31.95
CA SER A 668 1.71 -5.07 31.01
C SER A 668 2.97 -4.57 31.73
N ILE A 669 4.06 -4.46 30.99
CA ILE A 669 5.29 -3.80 31.42
C ILE A 669 5.57 -2.60 30.52
N MET A 670 6.26 -1.61 31.07
CA MET A 670 6.70 -0.45 30.28
C MET A 670 8.17 -0.60 29.89
N ALA A 671 8.47 -0.36 28.61
CA ALA A 671 9.81 -0.22 28.09
C ALA A 671 10.04 1.25 27.72
N SER A 672 11.13 1.85 28.19
CA SER A 672 11.40 3.27 27.96
C SER A 672 12.84 3.54 27.62
N VAL A 673 13.05 4.60 26.82
CA VAL A 673 14.36 5.20 26.50
C VAL A 673 14.26 6.72 26.62
N THR A 674 15.38 7.39 26.89
CA THR A 674 15.50 8.83 26.71
C THR A 674 16.04 9.09 25.31
N LEU A 675 15.26 9.78 24.48
CA LEU A 675 15.67 10.31 23.19
C LEU A 675 16.17 11.73 23.36
N SER A 676 17.33 12.05 22.83
CA SER A 676 17.94 13.39 22.88
C SER A 676 18.33 13.86 21.49
N ASN A 677 17.96 15.07 21.11
CA ASN A 677 18.47 15.73 19.92
C ASN A 677 19.83 16.36 20.25
N THR A 678 20.89 15.73 19.80
CA THR A 678 22.28 16.15 20.08
C THR A 678 22.88 17.06 19.00
N GLY A 679 22.10 17.32 17.93
CA GLY A 679 22.53 18.14 16.81
C GLY A 679 22.09 19.61 16.91
N LYS A 680 22.18 20.33 15.79
CA LYS A 680 21.99 21.78 15.70
C LYS A 680 20.61 22.21 15.23
N TYR A 681 19.83 21.30 14.64
CA TYR A 681 18.53 21.60 14.04
C TYR A 681 17.42 20.93 14.82
N GLU A 682 16.26 21.57 14.83
CA GLU A 682 15.04 20.89 15.23
C GLU A 682 14.73 19.75 14.25
N GLY A 683 14.28 18.61 14.75
CA GLY A 683 14.01 17.45 13.88
C GLY A 683 13.06 16.45 14.49
N LYS A 684 12.47 15.65 13.60
CA LYS A 684 11.59 14.54 13.96
C LYS A 684 12.36 13.24 13.89
N GLU A 685 12.20 12.39 14.91
CA GLU A 685 12.75 11.04 14.95
C GLU A 685 11.64 10.03 15.13
N VAL A 686 11.75 8.88 14.46
CA VAL A 686 10.82 7.74 14.64
C VAL A 686 11.47 6.73 15.56
N VAL A 687 11.03 6.71 16.82
CA VAL A 687 11.46 5.71 17.81
C VAL A 687 10.69 4.42 17.57
N GLN A 688 11.41 3.34 17.27
CA GLN A 688 10.86 2.05 16.86
C GLN A 688 11.08 1.02 17.95
N LEU A 689 10.04 0.27 18.30
CA LEU A 689 10.06 -0.83 19.26
C LEU A 689 9.95 -2.16 18.52
N TYR A 690 10.91 -3.05 18.76
CA TYR A 690 10.89 -4.43 18.25
C TYR A 690 10.92 -5.42 19.39
N ILE A 691 10.36 -6.61 19.16
CA ILE A 691 10.39 -7.74 20.11
C ILE A 691 10.93 -8.98 19.38
N GLN A 692 11.73 -9.78 20.11
CA GLN A 692 12.15 -11.11 19.73
C GLN A 692 11.65 -12.10 20.77
N ASP A 693 10.96 -13.12 20.33
CA ASP A 693 10.65 -14.32 21.08
C ASP A 693 11.83 -15.30 20.92
N LEU A 694 12.50 -15.64 22.01
CA LEU A 694 13.72 -16.45 21.95
C LEU A 694 13.44 -17.94 21.77
N VAL A 695 12.31 -18.43 22.29
CA VAL A 695 11.94 -19.84 22.26
C VAL A 695 10.44 -20.00 22.06
N GLY A 696 10.02 -20.25 20.84
CA GLY A 696 8.62 -20.54 20.50
C GLY A 696 8.41 -21.96 19.99
N SER A 697 7.17 -22.43 19.98
CA SER A 697 6.76 -23.73 19.40
C SER A 697 6.99 -23.82 17.88
N ILE A 698 7.23 -22.66 17.23
CA ILE A 698 7.71 -22.53 15.84
C ILE A 698 8.89 -21.57 15.81
N THR A 699 9.72 -21.64 14.74
CA THR A 699 10.82 -20.68 14.57
C THR A 699 10.26 -19.26 14.44
N ARG A 700 10.70 -18.38 15.37
CA ARG A 700 10.26 -16.99 15.43
C ARG A 700 11.21 -16.06 14.65
N PRO A 701 10.73 -14.90 14.16
CA PRO A 701 11.58 -13.87 13.58
C PRO A 701 12.63 -13.34 14.55
N VAL A 702 13.79 -12.92 14.01
CA VAL A 702 14.87 -12.31 14.82
C VAL A 702 14.43 -10.98 15.45
N LYS A 703 13.49 -10.30 14.85
CA LYS A 703 12.84 -9.07 15.36
C LYS A 703 11.47 -8.91 14.69
N GLU A 704 10.50 -8.38 15.41
CA GLU A 704 9.19 -7.99 14.90
C GLU A 704 8.85 -6.59 15.42
N LEU A 705 8.49 -5.66 14.55
CA LEU A 705 8.00 -4.33 14.95
C LEU A 705 6.70 -4.50 15.74
N LYS A 706 6.62 -3.87 16.91
CA LYS A 706 5.43 -3.91 17.79
C LYS A 706 4.97 -2.51 18.22
N GLY A 707 5.73 -1.47 17.88
CA GLY A 707 5.36 -0.10 18.18
C GLY A 707 6.30 0.92 17.57
N PHE A 708 5.80 2.14 17.38
CA PHE A 708 6.62 3.29 16.98
C PHE A 708 5.98 4.60 17.46
N GLN A 709 6.81 5.63 17.62
CA GLN A 709 6.37 6.99 17.92
C GLN A 709 7.24 7.99 17.15
N LYS A 710 6.62 8.90 16.40
CA LYS A 710 7.32 10.01 15.73
C LYS A 710 7.37 11.21 16.66
N ILE A 711 8.55 11.64 17.04
CA ILE A 711 8.81 12.64 18.09
C ILE A 711 9.57 13.82 17.50
N ASN A 712 9.03 15.02 17.66
CA ASN A 712 9.73 16.25 17.32
C ASN A 712 10.50 16.78 18.51
N LEU A 713 11.79 17.11 18.34
CA LEU A 713 12.66 17.68 19.38
C LEU A 713 13.45 18.89 18.84
N LYS A 714 13.47 19.95 19.61
CA LYS A 714 14.39 21.08 19.37
C LYS A 714 15.83 20.66 19.60
N ALA A 715 16.79 21.42 19.07
CA ALA A 715 18.22 21.21 19.35
C ALA A 715 18.48 21.24 20.86
N GLY A 716 19.18 20.22 21.39
CA GLY A 716 19.46 20.04 22.82
C GLY A 716 18.30 19.51 23.67
N GLU A 717 17.09 19.33 23.09
CA GLU A 717 15.93 18.80 23.82
C GLU A 717 16.03 17.28 24.00
N SER A 718 15.54 16.80 25.15
CA SER A 718 15.44 15.37 25.48
C SER A 718 14.04 15.02 25.96
N LYS A 719 13.57 13.83 25.62
CA LYS A 719 12.25 13.31 26.02
C LYS A 719 12.30 11.82 26.34
N THR A 720 11.65 11.42 27.42
CA THR A 720 11.47 9.98 27.69
C THR A 720 10.32 9.44 26.83
N ILE A 721 10.59 8.41 26.05
CA ILE A 721 9.66 7.70 25.21
C ILE A 721 9.35 6.37 25.87
N THR A 722 8.06 6.05 26.03
CA THR A 722 7.59 4.85 26.71
C THR A 722 6.65 4.06 25.82
N PHE A 723 6.86 2.76 25.77
CA PHE A 723 5.98 1.78 25.14
C PHE A 723 5.42 0.83 26.21
N ASN A 724 4.16 0.48 26.04
CA ASN A 724 3.49 -0.50 26.88
C ASN A 724 3.51 -1.87 26.17
N ILE A 725 4.07 -2.87 26.80
CA ILE A 725 4.17 -4.24 26.27
C ILE A 725 3.22 -5.13 27.08
N SER A 726 2.30 -5.77 26.39
CA SER A 726 1.30 -6.70 26.95
C SER A 726 1.45 -8.08 26.32
N GLU A 727 0.75 -9.08 26.91
CA GLU A 727 0.67 -10.42 26.32
C GLU A 727 0.18 -10.40 24.86
N ASN A 728 -0.69 -9.43 24.48
CA ASN A 728 -1.21 -9.32 23.11
C ASN A 728 -0.13 -9.02 22.09
N ASP A 729 0.93 -8.30 22.48
CA ASP A 729 2.05 -7.94 21.60
C ASP A 729 2.98 -9.13 21.31
N LEU A 730 2.88 -10.19 22.14
CA LEU A 730 3.67 -11.41 22.08
C LEU A 730 2.96 -12.55 21.34
N LYS A 731 1.66 -12.40 21.03
CA LYS A 731 0.87 -13.45 20.40
C LYS A 731 1.31 -13.69 18.95
N PHE A 732 1.26 -14.96 18.58
CA PHE A 732 1.49 -15.43 17.21
C PHE A 732 0.62 -16.66 16.92
N TYR A 733 0.47 -17.00 15.65
CA TYR A 733 -0.17 -18.25 15.23
C TYR A 733 0.87 -19.36 15.23
N ASN A 734 0.64 -20.39 16.04
CA ASN A 734 1.49 -21.58 16.12
C ASN A 734 1.18 -22.58 14.98
N ALA A 735 1.79 -23.78 15.02
CA ALA A 735 1.59 -24.82 14.01
C ALA A 735 0.11 -25.28 13.88
N ASP A 736 -0.65 -25.23 14.97
CA ASP A 736 -2.08 -25.56 15.01
C ASP A 736 -2.99 -24.38 14.61
N LEU A 737 -2.42 -23.25 14.16
CA LEU A 737 -3.10 -21.99 13.88
C LEU A 737 -3.86 -21.42 15.10
N LYS A 738 -3.38 -21.67 16.29
CA LYS A 738 -3.87 -21.04 17.53
C LYS A 738 -3.12 -19.73 17.74
N PHE A 739 -3.85 -18.63 17.96
CA PHE A 739 -3.29 -17.30 18.23
C PHE A 739 -3.10 -17.10 19.73
N ALA A 740 -1.88 -17.27 20.21
CA ALA A 740 -1.54 -17.19 21.64
C ALA A 740 -0.11 -16.72 21.85
N ALA A 741 0.18 -16.17 23.02
CA ALA A 741 1.54 -15.99 23.52
C ALA A 741 1.97 -17.25 24.28
N GLU A 742 3.24 -17.58 24.21
CA GLU A 742 3.84 -18.71 24.92
C GLU A 742 4.76 -18.19 26.03
N PRO A 743 4.73 -18.79 27.25
CA PRO A 743 5.67 -18.42 28.30
C PRO A 743 7.12 -18.67 27.88
N GLY A 744 8.01 -17.75 28.20
CA GLY A 744 9.41 -17.85 27.82
C GLY A 744 10.15 -16.52 27.95
N ASP A 745 11.37 -16.48 27.46
CA ASP A 745 12.24 -15.32 27.48
C ASP A 745 12.16 -14.54 26.18
N PHE A 746 12.15 -13.22 26.31
CA PHE A 746 12.01 -12.25 25.21
C PHE A 746 13.10 -11.21 25.31
N LYS A 747 13.48 -10.67 24.13
CA LYS A 747 14.23 -9.42 24.03
C LYS A 747 13.31 -8.33 23.50
N VAL A 748 13.46 -7.13 24.04
CA VAL A 748 12.90 -5.89 23.52
C VAL A 748 14.02 -5.01 23.01
N PHE A 749 13.81 -4.40 21.85
CA PHE A 749 14.76 -3.50 21.20
C PHE A 749 14.08 -2.16 20.94
N ILE A 750 14.75 -1.06 21.24
CA ILE A 750 14.27 0.29 20.92
C ILE A 750 15.39 1.07 20.23
N GLY A 751 15.08 1.68 19.09
CA GLY A 751 16.07 2.45 18.34
C GLY A 751 15.53 3.18 17.13
N THR A 752 16.44 3.59 16.27
CA THR A 752 16.17 4.41 15.08
C THR A 752 15.80 3.60 13.83
N ASN A 753 16.16 2.31 13.79
CA ASN A 753 15.87 1.38 12.70
C ASN A 753 16.02 -0.07 13.21
N SER A 754 15.79 -1.08 12.37
CA SER A 754 15.85 -2.50 12.75
C SER A 754 17.24 -3.01 13.12
N ARG A 755 18.32 -2.29 12.78
CA ARG A 755 19.71 -2.63 13.11
C ARG A 755 20.24 -1.83 14.30
N ASP A 756 20.06 -0.50 14.28
CA ASP A 756 20.64 0.41 15.27
C ASP A 756 19.65 0.57 16.44
N VAL A 757 19.76 -0.33 17.41
CA VAL A 757 18.85 -0.48 18.56
C VAL A 757 19.61 -0.66 19.87
N LYS A 758 18.96 -0.32 20.98
CA LYS A 758 19.31 -0.73 22.36
C LYS A 758 18.41 -1.87 22.78
N GLU A 759 18.90 -2.81 23.62
CA GLU A 759 18.13 -3.99 24.03
C GLU A 759 17.98 -4.13 25.54
N ALA A 760 16.94 -4.85 25.96
CA ALA A 760 16.74 -5.37 27.29
C ALA A 760 15.99 -6.71 27.22
N SER A 761 16.00 -7.49 28.29
CA SER A 761 15.34 -8.80 28.33
C SER A 761 14.25 -8.86 29.39
N PHE A 762 13.21 -9.63 29.14
CA PHE A 762 12.13 -9.93 30.07
C PHE A 762 11.59 -11.34 29.84
N THR A 763 10.86 -11.88 30.84
CA THR A 763 10.23 -13.19 30.77
C THR A 763 8.71 -13.08 30.88
N LEU A 764 7.95 -13.75 30.03
CA LEU A 764 6.51 -13.98 30.18
C LEU A 764 6.27 -15.20 31.07
N LYS A 765 5.44 -15.05 32.15
CA LYS A 765 5.02 -16.11 33.07
C LYS A 765 3.51 -16.32 33.03
#